data_c5508d23778e6d68f2e4a763b33717d4
#
_entry.id   c5508d23778e6d68f2e4a763b33717d4
#
_cell.length_a   1.000
_cell.length_b   1.000
_cell.length_c   1.000
_cell.angle_alpha   90.00
_cell.angle_beta   90.00
_cell.angle_gamma   90.00
#
_symmetry.space_group_name_H-M   'P 1'
#
loop_
_entity.id
_entity.type
_entity.pdbx_description
1 polymer ?
#
loop_
_entity_poly.entity_id
_entity_poly.type
_entity_poly.pdbx_seq_one_letter_code
_entity_poly.pdbx_strand_id
1 'polypeptide(L)'
;MFHLMWNPQALEAGSDGERLNSELETWIKCIPERGADSLPSKKDADVRIFYKLKKTHLGQWLLELFKGRQLDDGSLKDLKAFGQLTDMLNRFPNYMSDVDKQIGQSLISSQHYHSQNSFPLQGRSGAEVLALALQSSRLFLDFDPPQPLGAGPLKNAQFFWAEQANGNYRSRWRSGDQVLDNLLVLEPLHYLDLSRRELGRLSYEMDDKLACHLCHAPEVPAQDVVLFSHRINAVDRPIPPPKELTERIIEGVEPRALLTLGSAINFRHWKSVPEHRAALTFIYDGHVADDKASTELSILSGTEILRIQRKPDVEQAFRTVLRKVGFKKTSRKSLALADIGGELFQMADDHAWLAFMDKGLPRLRAANWQIDIEAGFHFDLQPVEQLYADIEESPGREWFDLQLGIVVDGKRHSLLPILLHLLRSSPEMMDPDNLDRRGDEELMLLDLNGGKFGAGPGVKVALPYGRVKPLMATLGELYMKEHRGDSIRLNAFDAARLNVLEGVPLTWQGGERLRTFAKRLHESTHVHVPAPAGLKATLRPYQLEGLNWMQTLRELEVGGILGDDMGLGKTLQTLAHLLCEKQAGRLDVPALAVMPTSLIPNWLDEAARFTPQLNVVALHGATRQKDFASLAQYDLILTTYALLPRDLEVLKPQAWSVLILDEAQYIKNPTSKAAQAARELNARQRLCLSGTPLENHLGELWSLFHFLLPGWLGDSKSFNRDYRTPIEKHGNSERMHHLTARIKPFLLRRKKEQVATELPPKTEIVHWVDLSDGQRDVYETVRVAMDKKVRDEIARSGVARSQIIILDALLKLRQVCCDLRLLNTVQTAKALRSGSGKLLSLMEMLEELLSEGRKILLFSQFTSMLALIEEELQKRSLTYSLLTGSTTDRRTPVREFQSGKVSLFLISLKAGGTGLNLTAADTVIHFDPWWNPAVENQATDRAYRIGQNKPVFVYKLIARGTVEEKIQALQEDKAALAGSLLDGGAKGGWKLEQSDIEALFAPLPKT
;
A
#
# COMPACT_ATOMS: atom_id res chain seq x y z
N MET A 1 13.70 8.09 -31.77
CA MET A 1 12.88 9.08 -32.49
C MET A 1 12.23 8.38 -33.68
N PHE A 2 11.03 8.09 -33.56
CA PHE A 2 9.87 8.07 -34.40
C PHE A 2 8.86 7.07 -33.85
N HIS A 3 7.91 7.61 -33.13
CA HIS A 3 6.63 6.98 -32.79
C HIS A 3 5.82 6.81 -34.06
N LEU A 4 5.25 5.64 -34.24
CA LEU A 4 4.00 5.49 -34.96
C LEU A 4 3.03 4.67 -34.10
N MET A 5 2.09 5.36 -33.55
CA MET A 5 0.90 4.82 -32.88
C MET A 5 0.05 4.04 -33.89
N TRP A 6 -0.27 2.84 -33.55
CA TRP A 6 -1.32 2.06 -34.17
C TRP A 6 -2.58 2.17 -33.33
N ASN A 7 -3.64 2.72 -33.90
CA ASN A 7 -4.94 2.85 -33.24
C ASN A 7 -5.89 1.81 -33.85
N PRO A 8 -6.39 0.83 -33.12
CA PRO A 8 -7.37 -0.13 -33.61
C PRO A 8 -8.77 0.26 -33.09
N GLN A 9 -9.41 1.21 -33.78
CA GLN A 9 -10.88 1.36 -33.68
C GLN A 9 -11.39 2.15 -34.87
N ALA A 10 -11.90 1.43 -35.87
CA ALA A 10 -13.04 1.84 -36.69
C ALA A 10 -13.36 0.74 -37.71
N LEU A 11 -14.12 -0.26 -37.25
CA LEU A 11 -14.92 -1.10 -38.11
C LEU A 11 -16.37 -0.73 -37.81
N GLU A 12 -16.92 0.14 -38.63
CA GLU A 12 -18.35 0.16 -38.83
C GLU A 12 -18.64 0.26 -40.33
N ALA A 13 -19.54 -0.57 -40.74
CA ALA A 13 -19.96 -0.87 -42.06
C ALA A 13 -20.57 0.35 -42.80
N GLY A 14 -20.20 0.49 -44.07
CA GLY A 14 -20.84 1.31 -45.07
C GLY A 14 -20.57 0.71 -46.43
N SER A 15 -21.60 0.10 -47.00
CA SER A 15 -21.68 -0.36 -48.35
C SER A 15 -21.15 0.68 -49.36
N ASP A 16 -20.16 0.29 -50.19
CA ASP A 16 -20.17 0.65 -51.58
C ASP A 16 -19.09 -0.15 -52.34
N GLY A 17 -19.53 -0.71 -53.44
CA GLY A 17 -18.98 -1.37 -54.53
C GLY A 17 -17.44 -1.43 -54.72
N GLU A 18 -17.00 -2.65 -54.94
CA GLU A 18 -15.85 -3.08 -55.73
C GLU A 18 -14.89 -1.98 -56.23
N ARG A 19 -13.98 -1.56 -55.35
CA ARG A 19 -12.72 -0.91 -55.75
C ARG A 19 -11.57 -1.88 -55.53
N LEU A 20 -11.01 -2.37 -56.58
CA LEU A 20 -9.75 -3.11 -56.55
C LEU A 20 -8.65 -2.23 -55.92
N ASN A 21 -7.72 -2.88 -55.17
CA ASN A 21 -6.52 -2.24 -54.67
C ASN A 21 -5.80 -1.49 -55.79
N SER A 22 -5.27 -0.29 -55.54
CA SER A 22 -4.59 0.56 -56.53
C SER A 22 -3.46 -0.15 -57.29
N GLU A 23 -2.81 -1.15 -56.68
CA GLU A 23 -1.78 -1.99 -57.34
C GLU A 23 -2.39 -2.94 -58.35
N LEU A 24 -3.53 -3.53 -58.06
CA LEU A 24 -4.27 -4.41 -58.99
C LEU A 24 -4.94 -3.60 -60.10
N GLU A 25 -5.46 -2.42 -59.83
CA GLU A 25 -5.95 -1.53 -60.86
C GLU A 25 -4.84 -1.06 -61.81
N THR A 26 -3.66 -0.80 -61.31
CA THR A 26 -2.49 -0.42 -62.09
C THR A 26 -2.01 -1.60 -62.95
N TRP A 27 -1.98 -2.81 -62.34
CA TRP A 27 -1.61 -4.04 -63.07
C TRP A 27 -2.61 -4.36 -64.17
N ILE A 28 -3.92 -4.26 -63.95
CA ILE A 28 -4.96 -4.50 -64.97
C ILE A 28 -4.85 -3.47 -66.12
N LYS A 29 -4.52 -2.20 -65.80
CA LYS A 29 -4.28 -1.17 -66.83
C LYS A 29 -3.03 -1.42 -67.68
N CYS A 30 -2.14 -2.26 -67.24
CA CYS A 30 -0.92 -2.71 -67.94
C CYS A 30 -1.14 -3.96 -68.83
N ILE A 31 -2.34 -4.56 -68.82
CA ILE A 31 -2.66 -5.68 -69.73
C ILE A 31 -2.81 -5.11 -71.16
N PRO A 32 -2.04 -5.57 -72.17
CA PRO A 32 -2.10 -5.06 -73.51
C PRO A 32 -3.46 -5.34 -74.13
N GLU A 33 -4.21 -4.28 -74.50
CA GLU A 33 -5.38 -4.40 -75.34
C GLU A 33 -4.94 -4.78 -76.80
N ARG A 34 -5.59 -5.79 -77.39
CA ARG A 34 -5.50 -6.03 -78.84
C ARG A 34 -6.05 -4.81 -79.59
N GLY A 35 -5.20 -3.80 -79.79
CA GLY A 35 -5.53 -2.65 -80.58
C GLY A 35 -5.07 -2.74 -81.99
N ALA A 36 -5.92 -2.39 -82.91
CA ALA A 36 -5.69 -2.34 -84.33
C ALA A 36 -4.48 -1.45 -84.69
N ASP A 37 -3.64 -1.92 -85.57
CA ASP A 37 -2.52 -1.16 -86.18
C ASP A 37 -2.98 0.16 -86.79
N SER A 38 -2.61 1.25 -86.18
CA SER A 38 -2.65 2.55 -86.79
C SER A 38 -1.28 2.83 -87.43
N LEU A 39 -1.22 2.88 -88.72
CA LEU A 39 -0.03 3.24 -89.48
C LEU A 39 0.54 4.61 -89.03
N PRO A 40 1.84 4.75 -88.86
CA PRO A 40 2.48 5.96 -88.40
C PRO A 40 2.37 7.11 -89.43
N SER A 41 2.13 8.31 -88.91
CA SER A 41 2.15 9.51 -89.78
C SER A 41 3.57 9.68 -90.37
N LYS A 42 3.68 10.14 -91.68
CA LYS A 42 4.96 10.32 -92.38
C LYS A 42 6.01 11.20 -91.71
N LYS A 43 5.71 11.91 -90.59
CA LYS A 43 6.63 12.72 -89.79
C LYS A 43 7.32 12.02 -88.68
N ASP A 44 6.86 10.85 -88.20
CA ASP A 44 7.39 10.14 -87.04
C ASP A 44 8.20 8.87 -87.40
N ALA A 45 8.28 8.57 -88.71
CA ALA A 45 8.87 7.32 -89.21
C ALA A 45 10.39 7.12 -88.88
N ASP A 46 11.14 8.19 -88.64
CA ASP A 46 12.59 8.20 -88.37
C ASP A 46 12.99 8.37 -86.91
N VAL A 47 12.04 8.57 -85.95
CA VAL A 47 12.28 8.77 -84.57
C VAL A 47 12.33 7.41 -83.84
N ARG A 48 13.37 7.19 -83.05
CA ARG A 48 13.58 5.95 -82.24
C ARG A 48 13.99 6.23 -80.82
N ILE A 49 13.84 5.23 -79.90
CA ILE A 49 14.39 5.26 -78.56
C ILE A 49 15.77 4.66 -78.55
N PHE A 50 16.71 5.34 -77.93
CA PHE A 50 18.09 4.90 -77.73
C PHE A 50 18.35 4.69 -76.23
N TYR A 51 19.13 3.72 -75.85
CA TYR A 51 19.42 3.34 -74.49
C TYR A 51 20.90 3.61 -74.19
N LYS A 52 21.17 4.27 -73.06
CA LYS A 52 22.54 4.48 -72.56
C LYS A 52 22.77 3.78 -71.26
N LEU A 53 23.77 2.90 -71.21
CA LEU A 53 24.17 2.26 -69.96
C LEU A 53 25.22 3.11 -69.29
N LYS A 54 24.92 3.50 -68.02
CA LYS A 54 25.72 4.41 -67.23
C LYS A 54 25.99 3.85 -65.84
N LYS A 55 27.20 4.00 -65.34
CA LYS A 55 27.58 3.63 -63.97
C LYS A 55 27.58 4.84 -63.08
N THR A 56 26.91 4.75 -61.91
CA THR A 56 26.92 5.84 -60.91
C THR A 56 28.23 5.84 -60.12
N HIS A 57 28.47 6.92 -59.37
CA HIS A 57 29.61 7.03 -58.45
C HIS A 57 29.61 5.94 -57.37
N LEU A 58 28.42 5.42 -57.01
CA LEU A 58 28.24 4.32 -56.08
C LEU A 58 28.33 2.91 -56.71
N GLY A 59 28.72 2.84 -57.98
CA GLY A 59 28.92 1.59 -58.68
C GLY A 59 27.64 0.93 -59.22
N GLN A 60 26.48 1.53 -59.11
CA GLN A 60 25.20 1.03 -59.59
C GLN A 60 25.07 1.35 -61.10
N TRP A 61 24.54 0.38 -61.88
CA TRP A 61 24.27 0.55 -63.28
C TRP A 61 22.84 1.07 -63.51
N LEU A 62 22.75 2.14 -64.33
CA LEU A 62 21.48 2.77 -64.73
C LEU A 62 21.29 2.62 -66.21
N LEU A 63 20.04 2.48 -66.64
CA LEU A 63 19.65 2.63 -68.03
C LEU A 63 19.01 4.00 -68.22
N GLU A 64 19.64 4.81 -69.03
CA GLU A 64 19.11 6.15 -69.42
C GLU A 64 18.43 6.04 -70.79
N LEU A 65 17.26 6.61 -70.98
CA LEU A 65 16.48 6.58 -72.17
C LEU A 65 16.57 7.92 -72.92
N PHE A 66 16.79 7.87 -74.21
CA PHE A 66 16.86 9.01 -75.07
C PHE A 66 15.98 8.80 -76.33
N LYS A 67 15.37 9.89 -76.79
CA LYS A 67 14.62 9.97 -78.04
C LYS A 67 15.44 10.73 -79.06
N GLY A 68 15.58 10.20 -80.28
CA GLY A 68 16.35 10.85 -81.31
C GLY A 68 16.12 10.23 -82.68
N ARG A 69 16.96 10.61 -83.65
CA ARG A 69 16.97 10.07 -85.04
C ARG A 69 18.35 9.53 -85.34
N GLN A 70 18.40 8.42 -86.12
CA GLN A 70 19.62 7.83 -86.65
C GLN A 70 19.68 8.18 -88.11
N LEU A 71 20.77 8.76 -88.60
CA LEU A 71 21.04 9.10 -89.98
C LEU A 71 21.58 7.92 -90.73
N ASP A 72 21.57 7.95 -92.09
CA ASP A 72 22.09 6.82 -92.89
C ASP A 72 23.59 6.60 -92.73
N ASP A 73 24.39 7.51 -92.22
CA ASP A 73 25.79 7.43 -91.85
C ASP A 73 26.02 6.78 -90.47
N GLY A 74 24.91 6.40 -89.74
CA GLY A 74 24.95 5.82 -88.40
C GLY A 74 25.05 6.88 -87.31
N SER A 75 25.21 8.18 -87.58
CA SER A 75 25.27 9.21 -86.56
C SER A 75 23.90 9.46 -85.92
N LEU A 76 23.90 9.93 -84.67
CA LEU A 76 22.68 10.20 -83.89
C LEU A 76 22.43 11.70 -83.80
N LYS A 77 21.22 12.15 -84.19
CA LYS A 77 20.82 13.55 -84.13
C LYS A 77 19.59 13.75 -83.33
N ASP A 78 19.43 14.97 -82.82
CA ASP A 78 18.26 15.45 -81.99
C ASP A 78 18.04 14.58 -80.71
N LEU A 79 19.11 14.02 -80.10
CA LEU A 79 19.01 13.26 -78.87
C LEU A 79 18.48 14.12 -77.72
N LYS A 80 17.34 13.76 -77.16
CA LYS A 80 16.71 14.34 -75.99
C LYS A 80 16.40 13.29 -74.98
N ALA A 81 16.67 13.58 -73.70
CA ALA A 81 16.29 12.68 -72.60
C ALA A 81 14.78 12.36 -72.63
N PHE A 82 14.47 11.07 -72.54
CA PHE A 82 13.10 10.55 -72.61
C PHE A 82 12.65 10.18 -71.19
N GLY A 83 11.93 11.17 -70.52
CA GLY A 83 11.61 11.07 -69.15
C GLY A 83 10.14 10.89 -68.77
N GLN A 84 9.24 10.75 -69.73
CA GLN A 84 7.78 10.69 -69.49
C GLN A 84 7.20 9.27 -69.57
N LEU A 85 7.96 8.26 -69.16
CA LEU A 85 7.53 6.88 -69.31
C LEU A 85 6.27 6.57 -68.49
N THR A 86 6.10 7.18 -67.31
CA THR A 86 4.93 7.03 -66.47
C THR A 86 3.66 7.68 -67.02
N ASP A 87 3.81 8.81 -67.70
CA ASP A 87 2.67 9.51 -68.30
C ASP A 87 2.10 8.78 -69.53
N MET A 88 2.85 7.80 -70.04
CA MET A 88 2.50 7.01 -71.22
C MET A 88 1.90 5.63 -70.91
N LEU A 89 1.56 5.35 -69.67
CA LEU A 89 0.99 4.06 -69.21
C LEU A 89 -0.20 3.59 -70.02
N ASN A 90 -0.96 4.53 -70.60
CA ASN A 90 -2.21 4.27 -71.33
C ASN A 90 -2.03 4.27 -72.84
N ARG A 91 -0.95 4.81 -73.40
CA ARG A 91 -0.72 4.89 -74.85
C ARG A 91 0.75 5.18 -75.19
N PHE A 92 1.51 4.13 -75.55
CA PHE A 92 2.83 4.37 -76.09
C PHE A 92 2.83 5.08 -77.46
N PRO A 93 3.76 6.00 -77.71
CA PRO A 93 3.88 6.68 -78.98
C PRO A 93 4.13 5.70 -80.13
N ASN A 94 3.59 6.00 -81.39
CA ASN A 94 3.66 5.15 -82.56
C ASN A 94 5.12 4.90 -83.07
N TYR A 95 6.11 5.71 -82.62
CA TYR A 95 7.52 5.50 -82.99
C TYR A 95 8.26 4.55 -82.09
N MET A 96 7.62 4.02 -80.98
CA MET A 96 8.20 2.97 -80.15
C MET A 96 7.92 1.62 -80.76
N SER A 97 9.00 0.84 -80.99
CA SER A 97 8.89 -0.56 -81.37
C SER A 97 8.30 -1.42 -80.25
N ASP A 98 7.86 -2.62 -80.58
CA ASP A 98 7.33 -3.51 -79.58
C ASP A 98 8.34 -3.89 -78.50
N VAL A 99 9.62 -3.93 -78.79
CA VAL A 99 10.73 -4.10 -77.86
C VAL A 99 10.83 -2.88 -76.95
N ASP A 100 10.67 -1.66 -77.48
CA ASP A 100 10.71 -0.42 -76.61
C ASP A 100 9.54 -0.40 -75.68
N LYS A 101 8.35 -0.86 -76.10
CA LYS A 101 7.16 -0.92 -75.26
C LYS A 101 7.35 -1.95 -74.12
N GLN A 102 7.94 -3.13 -74.45
CA GLN A 102 8.25 -4.14 -73.45
C GLN A 102 9.26 -3.64 -72.42
N ILE A 103 10.35 -2.99 -72.89
CA ILE A 103 11.33 -2.35 -71.99
C ILE A 103 10.61 -1.29 -71.10
N GLY A 104 9.77 -0.45 -71.69
CA GLY A 104 9.02 0.57 -70.95
C GLY A 104 8.11 -0.02 -69.88
N GLN A 105 7.38 -1.07 -70.19
CA GLN A 105 6.50 -1.79 -69.24
C GLN A 105 7.31 -2.41 -68.06
N SER A 106 8.43 -3.06 -68.37
CA SER A 106 9.30 -3.68 -67.37
C SER A 106 9.95 -2.61 -66.44
N LEU A 107 10.33 -1.44 -66.97
CA LEU A 107 10.88 -0.36 -66.17
C LEU A 107 9.84 0.31 -65.27
N ILE A 108 8.60 0.44 -65.74
CA ILE A 108 7.50 0.99 -64.95
C ILE A 108 7.13 0.04 -63.76
N SER A 109 7.07 -1.27 -64.01
CA SER A 109 6.72 -2.26 -62.99
C SER A 109 7.76 -2.38 -61.88
N SER A 110 8.99 -1.92 -62.10
CA SER A 110 10.09 -2.04 -61.12
C SER A 110 10.15 -0.97 -60.04
N GLN A 111 9.23 0.00 -60.05
CA GLN A 111 8.97 1.03 -59.01
C GLN A 111 10.15 1.77 -58.35
N HIS A 112 11.33 1.90 -58.96
CA HIS A 112 12.44 2.66 -58.38
C HIS A 112 12.81 3.86 -59.20
N TYR A 113 12.14 5.00 -58.97
CA TYR A 113 12.40 6.28 -59.62
C TYR A 113 13.54 7.08 -58.97
N HIS A 114 14.67 7.25 -59.66
CA HIS A 114 15.71 8.19 -59.25
C HIS A 114 15.80 9.50 -60.05
N SER A 115 15.31 9.48 -61.30
CA SER A 115 15.19 10.66 -62.14
C SER A 115 14.23 10.34 -63.29
N GLN A 116 13.76 11.38 -64.01
CA GLN A 116 12.75 11.22 -65.06
C GLN A 116 13.18 10.34 -66.25
N ASN A 117 14.50 10.10 -66.50
CA ASN A 117 14.99 9.33 -67.61
C ASN A 117 16.07 8.29 -67.30
N SER A 118 16.36 8.02 -66.03
CA SER A 118 17.36 7.08 -65.56
C SER A 118 16.77 6.01 -64.64
N PHE A 119 16.94 4.78 -64.99
CA PHE A 119 16.33 3.62 -64.29
C PHE A 119 17.40 2.67 -63.79
N PRO A 120 17.43 2.32 -62.51
CA PRO A 120 18.39 1.42 -61.95
C PRO A 120 18.08 -0.03 -62.46
N LEU A 121 19.11 -0.70 -62.91
CA LEU A 121 19.02 -2.10 -63.30
C LEU A 121 19.31 -2.99 -62.09
N GLN A 122 18.34 -3.77 -61.67
CA GLN A 122 18.48 -4.62 -60.50
C GLN A 122 17.79 -6.00 -60.72
N GLY A 123 18.35 -7.04 -60.15
CA GLY A 123 17.76 -8.37 -60.08
C GLY A 123 17.43 -8.95 -61.48
N ARG A 124 16.43 -9.82 -61.50
CA ARG A 124 15.99 -10.53 -62.74
C ARG A 124 15.33 -9.59 -63.75
N SER A 125 14.50 -8.65 -63.25
CA SER A 125 13.81 -7.68 -64.11
C SER A 125 14.83 -6.78 -64.86
N GLY A 126 15.87 -6.32 -64.11
CA GLY A 126 16.96 -5.55 -64.74
C GLY A 126 17.73 -6.33 -65.80
N ALA A 127 17.93 -7.62 -65.63
CA ALA A 127 18.55 -8.48 -66.61
C ALA A 127 17.69 -8.67 -67.87
N GLU A 128 16.39 -8.80 -67.70
CA GLU A 128 15.43 -8.92 -68.81
C GLU A 128 15.39 -7.61 -69.63
N VAL A 129 15.32 -6.46 -68.97
CA VAL A 129 15.34 -5.12 -69.62
C VAL A 129 16.64 -4.96 -70.41
N LEU A 130 17.77 -5.37 -69.83
CA LEU A 130 19.09 -5.26 -70.50
C LEU A 130 19.18 -6.16 -71.72
N ALA A 131 18.62 -7.35 -71.63
CA ALA A 131 18.57 -8.29 -72.83
C ALA A 131 17.71 -7.69 -73.96
N LEU A 132 16.57 -7.13 -73.68
CA LEU A 132 15.70 -6.44 -74.62
C LEU A 132 16.40 -5.23 -75.26
N ALA A 133 17.09 -4.42 -74.41
CA ALA A 133 17.84 -3.26 -74.92
C ALA A 133 19.00 -3.68 -75.87
N LEU A 134 19.71 -4.78 -75.55
CA LEU A 134 20.71 -5.36 -76.46
C LEU A 134 20.10 -5.85 -77.76
N GLN A 135 18.98 -6.59 -77.72
CA GLN A 135 18.25 -7.08 -78.88
C GLN A 135 17.82 -5.95 -79.78
N SER A 136 17.52 -4.78 -79.28
CA SER A 136 17.17 -3.61 -80.10
C SER A 136 18.31 -3.06 -80.93
N SER A 137 19.57 -3.45 -80.64
CA SER A 137 20.81 -2.90 -81.24
C SER A 137 20.96 -1.36 -81.00
N ARG A 138 20.28 -0.82 -80.04
CA ARG A 138 20.28 0.63 -79.74
C ARG A 138 20.72 0.92 -78.27
N LEU A 139 21.52 0.01 -77.68
CA LEU A 139 22.14 0.15 -76.41
C LEU A 139 23.58 0.69 -76.54
N PHE A 140 23.93 1.77 -75.92
CA PHE A 140 25.17 2.46 -75.99
C PHE A 140 25.80 2.68 -74.61
N LEU A 141 27.14 2.80 -74.60
CA LEU A 141 27.86 3.33 -73.45
C LEU A 141 28.00 4.83 -73.52
N ASP A 142 28.26 5.34 -74.72
CA ASP A 142 28.30 6.72 -75.06
C ASP A 142 27.74 6.98 -76.47
N PHE A 143 27.28 8.18 -76.74
CA PHE A 143 26.68 8.57 -77.99
C PHE A 143 27.65 9.27 -78.92
N ASP A 144 28.91 9.53 -78.49
CA ASP A 144 29.95 10.13 -79.31
C ASP A 144 31.31 9.40 -79.13
N PRO A 145 31.75 8.58 -80.06
CA PRO A 145 31.05 8.18 -81.28
C PRO A 145 29.95 7.13 -81.00
N PRO A 146 28.83 7.17 -81.73
CA PRO A 146 27.70 6.31 -81.54
C PRO A 146 27.96 4.86 -81.95
N GLN A 147 28.48 4.05 -81.07
CA GLN A 147 28.72 2.62 -81.36
C GLN A 147 27.89 1.77 -80.39
N PRO A 148 26.91 0.99 -80.87
CA PRO A 148 26.07 0.19 -79.98
C PRO A 148 26.85 -0.93 -79.36
N LEU A 149 26.42 -1.35 -78.16
CA LEU A 149 26.96 -2.55 -77.50
C LEU A 149 26.48 -3.78 -78.24
N GLY A 150 27.38 -4.72 -78.49
CA GLY A 150 27.07 -6.02 -78.98
C GLY A 150 26.80 -7.07 -77.94
N ALA A 151 26.03 -8.10 -78.28
CA ALA A 151 25.85 -9.26 -77.43
C ALA A 151 27.13 -10.08 -77.35
N GLY A 152 27.71 -10.18 -76.14
CA GLY A 152 28.89 -10.99 -75.89
C GLY A 152 28.54 -12.45 -75.59
N PRO A 153 29.51 -13.34 -75.79
CA PRO A 153 29.32 -14.79 -75.53
C PRO A 153 29.08 -15.06 -74.03
N LEU A 154 28.44 -16.18 -73.75
CA LEU A 154 28.34 -16.71 -72.41
C LEU A 154 29.74 -17.06 -71.87
N LYS A 155 30.17 -16.46 -70.79
CA LYS A 155 31.46 -16.75 -70.17
C LYS A 155 31.26 -17.54 -68.88
N ASN A 156 32.06 -18.62 -68.71
CA ASN A 156 32.10 -19.32 -67.39
C ASN A 156 32.91 -18.48 -66.41
N ALA A 157 32.31 -18.19 -65.27
CA ALA A 157 32.95 -17.37 -64.23
C ALA A 157 33.06 -18.14 -62.91
N GLN A 158 34.18 -17.95 -62.26
CA GLN A 158 34.47 -18.50 -60.93
C GLN A 158 34.67 -17.40 -59.94
N PHE A 159 34.03 -17.53 -58.77
CA PHE A 159 34.24 -16.65 -57.62
C PHE A 159 35.56 -16.98 -56.91
N PHE A 160 36.32 -15.98 -56.47
CA PHE A 160 37.49 -16.16 -55.61
C PHE A 160 37.73 -14.91 -54.77
N TRP A 161 38.48 -15.12 -53.71
CA TRP A 161 38.98 -14.02 -52.88
C TRP A 161 40.36 -13.60 -53.39
N ALA A 162 40.49 -12.36 -53.80
CA ALA A 162 41.78 -11.79 -54.25
C ALA A 162 42.50 -11.10 -53.09
N GLU A 163 43.71 -11.53 -52.81
CA GLU A 163 44.57 -10.88 -51.83
C GLU A 163 45.03 -9.51 -52.35
N GLN A 164 44.95 -8.50 -51.51
CA GLN A 164 45.35 -7.14 -51.80
C GLN A 164 46.79 -6.88 -51.28
N ALA A 165 47.41 -5.81 -51.70
CA ALA A 165 48.78 -5.44 -51.26
C ALA A 165 48.89 -5.16 -49.74
N ASN A 166 47.78 -4.85 -49.10
CA ASN A 166 47.70 -4.63 -47.64
C ASN A 166 47.38 -5.94 -46.87
N GLY A 167 47.32 -7.11 -47.53
CA GLY A 167 46.97 -8.38 -46.90
C GLY A 167 45.47 -8.64 -46.72
N ASN A 168 44.60 -7.69 -47.08
CA ASN A 168 43.15 -7.88 -47.07
C ASN A 168 42.69 -8.71 -48.28
N TYR A 169 41.51 -9.35 -48.12
CA TYR A 169 40.93 -10.14 -49.19
C TYR A 169 39.63 -9.49 -49.68
N ARG A 170 39.54 -9.38 -51.05
CA ARG A 170 38.33 -8.81 -51.69
C ARG A 170 37.70 -9.82 -52.63
N SER A 171 36.37 -9.84 -52.67
CA SER A 171 35.57 -10.65 -53.55
C SER A 171 35.78 -10.26 -55.00
N ARG A 172 36.08 -11.24 -55.89
CA ARG A 172 36.32 -11.06 -57.31
C ARG A 172 35.75 -12.23 -58.10
N TRP A 173 35.58 -11.99 -59.38
CA TRP A 173 35.16 -12.98 -60.36
C TRP A 173 36.16 -13.08 -61.49
N ARG A 174 36.44 -14.26 -61.98
CA ARG A 174 37.34 -14.46 -63.08
C ARG A 174 36.71 -15.43 -64.13
N SER A 175 37.09 -15.30 -65.39
CA SER A 175 36.77 -16.23 -66.47
C SER A 175 38.07 -16.72 -67.07
N GLY A 176 38.44 -17.98 -66.84
CA GLY A 176 39.82 -18.43 -67.03
C GLY A 176 40.81 -17.63 -66.22
N ASP A 177 41.83 -17.06 -66.81
CA ASP A 177 42.83 -16.24 -66.11
C ASP A 177 42.47 -14.75 -66.06
N GLN A 178 41.37 -14.34 -66.74
CA GLN A 178 40.99 -12.92 -66.79
C GLN A 178 40.02 -12.53 -65.64
N VAL A 179 40.41 -11.56 -64.83
CA VAL A 179 39.56 -10.96 -63.80
C VAL A 179 38.51 -10.07 -64.48
N LEU A 180 37.29 -10.15 -64.03
CA LEU A 180 36.15 -9.40 -64.57
C LEU A 180 35.91 -8.16 -63.71
N ASP A 181 36.33 -6.98 -64.20
CA ASP A 181 36.26 -5.71 -63.44
C ASP A 181 34.95 -4.99 -63.64
N ASN A 182 34.26 -5.19 -64.74
CA ASN A 182 32.98 -4.49 -65.01
C ASN A 182 31.82 -5.48 -65.02
N LEU A 183 31.36 -5.79 -63.81
CA LEU A 183 30.19 -6.62 -63.58
C LEU A 183 28.94 -5.76 -63.39
N LEU A 184 27.87 -6.23 -63.97
CA LEU A 184 26.51 -5.79 -63.68
C LEU A 184 25.89 -6.85 -62.73
N VAL A 185 25.57 -6.39 -61.55
CA VAL A 185 25.01 -7.27 -60.49
C VAL A 185 23.53 -7.46 -60.76
N LEU A 186 23.22 -8.35 -61.63
CA LEU A 186 21.86 -8.74 -62.07
C LEU A 186 21.70 -10.24 -61.84
N GLU A 187 20.48 -10.72 -61.93
CA GLU A 187 20.16 -12.15 -61.81
C GLU A 187 19.81 -12.76 -63.23
N PRO A 188 20.74 -13.43 -63.89
CA PRO A 188 22.14 -13.75 -63.58
C PRO A 188 23.12 -12.54 -63.70
N LEU A 189 24.35 -12.72 -63.19
CA LEU A 189 25.40 -11.71 -63.33
C LEU A 189 25.74 -11.48 -64.81
N HIS A 190 26.03 -10.25 -65.18
CA HIS A 190 26.52 -9.92 -66.52
C HIS A 190 27.86 -9.24 -66.44
N TYR A 191 28.65 -9.38 -67.54
CA TYR A 191 29.93 -8.72 -67.70
C TYR A 191 29.87 -7.69 -68.84
N LEU A 192 30.64 -6.63 -68.69
CA LEU A 192 30.80 -5.63 -69.73
C LEU A 192 32.29 -5.59 -70.15
N ASP A 193 32.56 -5.99 -71.40
CA ASP A 193 33.88 -5.90 -72.01
C ASP A 193 33.97 -4.56 -72.76
N LEU A 194 34.68 -3.62 -72.10
CA LEU A 194 34.85 -2.26 -72.67
C LEU A 194 35.70 -2.23 -73.91
N SER A 195 36.63 -3.18 -74.04
CA SER A 195 37.57 -3.28 -75.16
C SER A 195 36.89 -3.78 -76.46
N ARG A 196 35.97 -4.71 -76.30
CA ARG A 196 35.20 -5.30 -77.43
C ARG A 196 33.83 -4.68 -77.57
N ARG A 197 33.40 -3.84 -76.62
CA ARG A 197 32.06 -3.29 -76.53
C ARG A 197 30.98 -4.34 -76.49
N GLU A 198 31.25 -5.41 -75.78
CA GLU A 198 30.34 -6.55 -75.66
C GLU A 198 29.75 -6.62 -74.22
N LEU A 199 28.47 -6.92 -74.14
CA LEU A 199 27.78 -7.19 -72.89
C LEU A 199 27.23 -8.61 -72.96
N GLY A 200 27.64 -9.47 -71.99
CA GLY A 200 27.28 -10.87 -71.97
C GLY A 200 26.91 -11.37 -70.61
N ARG A 201 26.30 -12.55 -70.58
CA ARG A 201 25.94 -13.27 -69.35
C ARG A 201 27.08 -14.07 -68.79
N LEU A 202 27.07 -14.23 -67.49
CA LEU A 202 27.99 -15.16 -66.79
C LEU A 202 27.27 -16.48 -66.47
N SER A 203 28.00 -17.59 -66.54
CA SER A 203 27.61 -18.92 -66.05
C SER A 203 28.52 -19.27 -64.87
N TYR A 204 27.97 -19.78 -63.79
CA TYR A 204 28.69 -20.15 -62.56
C TYR A 204 27.94 -21.23 -61.79
N GLU A 205 28.65 -21.96 -60.88
CA GLU A 205 28.15 -23.13 -60.16
C GLU A 205 27.42 -22.80 -58.84
N MET A 206 26.70 -21.70 -58.77
CA MET A 206 25.93 -21.33 -57.61
C MET A 206 24.61 -20.64 -58.02
N ASP A 207 23.69 -20.43 -57.06
CA ASP A 207 22.46 -19.71 -57.35
C ASP A 207 22.69 -18.23 -57.61
N ASP A 208 21.87 -17.60 -58.45
CA ASP A 208 22.00 -16.23 -58.88
C ASP A 208 21.98 -15.24 -57.71
N LYS A 209 21.17 -15.51 -56.65
CA LYS A 209 21.09 -14.66 -55.49
C LYS A 209 22.38 -14.69 -54.64
N LEU A 210 22.97 -15.87 -54.48
CA LEU A 210 24.24 -16.02 -53.80
C LEU A 210 25.34 -15.30 -54.56
N ALA A 211 25.39 -15.49 -55.91
CA ALA A 211 26.37 -14.81 -56.74
C ALA A 211 26.28 -13.28 -56.66
N CYS A 212 25.07 -12.72 -56.69
CA CYS A 212 24.83 -11.31 -56.48
C CYS A 212 25.24 -10.82 -55.07
N HIS A 213 24.97 -11.63 -54.05
CA HIS A 213 25.35 -11.30 -52.66
C HIS A 213 26.88 -11.25 -52.54
N LEU A 214 27.59 -12.18 -53.12
CA LEU A 214 29.07 -12.22 -53.08
C LEU A 214 29.72 -11.06 -53.81
N CYS A 215 29.08 -10.48 -54.82
CA CYS A 215 29.56 -9.25 -55.47
C CYS A 215 29.60 -8.04 -54.52
N HIS A 216 28.77 -8.05 -53.49
CA HIS A 216 28.69 -6.99 -52.47
C HIS A 216 29.43 -7.40 -51.20
N ALA A 217 30.16 -8.50 -51.16
CA ALA A 217 30.88 -8.93 -49.98
C ALA A 217 31.88 -7.82 -49.54
N PRO A 218 31.89 -7.50 -48.25
CA PRO A 218 32.83 -6.54 -47.72
C PRO A 218 34.27 -7.05 -47.86
N GLU A 219 35.22 -6.19 -47.83
CA GLU A 219 36.62 -6.54 -47.77
C GLU A 219 36.94 -7.21 -46.44
N VAL A 220 37.64 -8.37 -46.50
CA VAL A 220 38.03 -9.13 -45.30
C VAL A 220 39.40 -8.61 -44.84
N PRO A 221 39.50 -7.97 -43.66
CA PRO A 221 40.79 -7.49 -43.14
C PRO A 221 41.76 -8.64 -42.88
N ALA A 222 43.04 -8.42 -43.09
CA ALA A 222 44.09 -9.42 -42.88
C ALA A 222 44.03 -10.11 -41.50
N GLN A 223 43.67 -9.34 -40.44
CA GLN A 223 43.51 -9.86 -39.09
C GLN A 223 42.34 -10.82 -38.94
N ASP A 224 41.28 -10.70 -39.75
CA ASP A 224 40.05 -11.48 -39.64
C ASP A 224 39.98 -12.65 -40.59
N VAL A 225 40.95 -12.79 -41.51
CA VAL A 225 40.94 -13.77 -42.59
C VAL A 225 40.81 -15.22 -42.08
N VAL A 226 41.53 -15.54 -41.02
CA VAL A 226 41.56 -16.91 -40.47
C VAL A 226 40.20 -17.24 -39.82
N LEU A 227 39.69 -16.30 -39.03
CA LEU A 227 38.40 -16.44 -38.36
C LEU A 227 37.25 -16.48 -39.38
N PHE A 228 37.31 -15.61 -40.39
CA PHE A 228 36.35 -15.62 -41.50
C PHE A 228 36.38 -16.89 -42.32
N SER A 229 37.59 -17.40 -42.64
CA SER A 229 37.74 -18.67 -43.34
C SER A 229 37.17 -19.86 -42.56
N HIS A 230 37.36 -19.87 -41.21
CA HIS A 230 36.75 -20.87 -40.33
C HIS A 230 35.25 -20.80 -40.35
N ARG A 231 34.67 -19.60 -40.23
CA ARG A 231 33.21 -19.42 -40.19
C ARG A 231 32.53 -19.69 -41.52
N ILE A 232 33.16 -19.34 -42.64
CA ILE A 232 32.57 -19.56 -43.95
C ILE A 232 32.63 -21.06 -44.34
N ASN A 233 33.59 -21.81 -43.87
CA ASN A 233 33.63 -23.25 -44.01
C ASN A 233 32.52 -23.96 -43.22
N ALA A 234 32.01 -23.35 -42.17
CA ALA A 234 30.89 -23.87 -41.40
C ALA A 234 29.51 -23.55 -42.02
N VAL A 235 29.48 -22.74 -43.11
CA VAL A 235 28.24 -22.40 -43.83
C VAL A 235 28.00 -23.53 -44.87
N ASP A 236 26.83 -24.14 -44.80
CA ASP A 236 26.42 -25.21 -45.74
C ASP A 236 26.08 -24.62 -47.13
N ARG A 237 27.09 -24.02 -47.80
CA ARG A 237 27.02 -23.46 -49.16
C ARG A 237 28.41 -23.48 -49.82
N PRO A 238 28.50 -23.65 -51.14
CA PRO A 238 29.78 -23.76 -51.84
C PRO A 238 30.48 -22.40 -52.02
N ILE A 239 30.93 -21.80 -50.93
CA ILE A 239 31.70 -20.57 -50.94
C ILE A 239 33.13 -20.90 -50.54
N PRO A 240 34.14 -20.71 -51.42
CA PRO A 240 35.52 -21.02 -51.07
C PRO A 240 35.99 -20.04 -49.96
N PRO A 241 36.73 -20.51 -48.97
CA PRO A 241 37.34 -19.59 -47.96
C PRO A 241 38.48 -18.79 -48.56
N PRO A 242 38.75 -17.60 -48.05
CA PRO A 242 39.93 -16.79 -48.46
C PRO A 242 41.26 -17.48 -48.24
N LYS A 243 41.35 -18.29 -47.18
CA LYS A 243 42.54 -19.07 -46.83
C LYS A 243 42.13 -20.47 -46.41
N GLU A 244 42.78 -21.47 -46.97
CA GLU A 244 42.62 -22.85 -46.58
C GLU A 244 43.23 -23.07 -45.18
N LEU A 245 42.48 -23.75 -44.29
CA LEU A 245 42.88 -24.08 -42.93
C LEU A 245 43.16 -25.60 -42.87
N THR A 246 44.20 -25.96 -42.10
CA THR A 246 44.49 -27.38 -41.84
C THR A 246 43.57 -27.89 -40.71
N GLU A 247 43.15 -29.15 -40.81
CA GLU A 247 42.28 -29.77 -39.80
C GLU A 247 43.07 -30.80 -38.99
N ARG A 248 42.86 -30.78 -37.66
CA ARG A 248 43.43 -31.76 -36.74
C ARG A 248 42.31 -32.37 -35.89
N ILE A 249 42.13 -33.67 -35.90
CA ILE A 249 41.12 -34.37 -35.10
C ILE A 249 41.76 -34.77 -33.76
N ILE A 250 41.06 -34.44 -32.67
CA ILE A 250 41.42 -34.85 -31.31
C ILE A 250 40.36 -35.78 -30.78
N GLU A 251 40.73 -37.01 -30.50
CA GLU A 251 39.82 -38.06 -30.00
C GLU A 251 40.13 -38.30 -28.49
N GLY A 252 39.13 -38.82 -27.76
CA GLY A 252 39.31 -39.33 -26.40
C GLY A 252 39.19 -38.31 -25.28
N VAL A 253 38.93 -37.03 -25.57
CA VAL A 253 38.76 -35.98 -24.53
C VAL A 253 37.48 -36.18 -23.75
N GLU A 254 37.59 -36.18 -22.39
CA GLU A 254 36.44 -36.20 -21.49
C GLU A 254 35.90 -34.80 -21.26
N PRO A 255 34.59 -34.58 -21.39
CA PRO A 255 33.98 -33.28 -21.09
C PRO A 255 33.96 -32.99 -19.61
N ARG A 256 34.19 -31.72 -19.25
CA ARG A 256 33.89 -31.19 -17.91
C ARG A 256 32.64 -30.35 -17.99
N ALA A 257 31.79 -30.46 -16.99
CA ALA A 257 30.59 -29.63 -16.90
C ALA A 257 30.95 -28.28 -16.28
N LEU A 258 30.60 -27.20 -16.97
CA LEU A 258 30.64 -25.82 -16.46
C LEU A 258 29.19 -25.38 -16.24
N LEU A 259 28.86 -25.03 -15.03
CA LEU A 259 27.55 -24.49 -14.63
C LEU A 259 27.70 -23.01 -14.26
N THR A 260 27.15 -22.15 -15.07
CA THR A 260 27.13 -20.70 -14.81
C THR A 260 25.79 -20.29 -14.21
N LEU A 261 25.82 -19.72 -13.01
CA LEU A 261 24.64 -19.24 -12.30
C LEU A 261 24.49 -17.73 -12.48
N GLY A 262 23.29 -17.29 -12.86
CA GLY A 262 23.05 -15.88 -13.12
C GLY A 262 21.61 -15.46 -12.90
N SER A 263 21.41 -14.16 -12.76
CA SER A 263 20.08 -13.53 -12.65
C SER A 263 19.94 -12.42 -13.68
N ALA A 264 18.76 -12.32 -14.29
CA ALA A 264 18.44 -11.25 -15.21
C ALA A 264 17.08 -10.63 -14.84
N ILE A 265 16.92 -9.36 -15.17
CA ILE A 265 15.67 -8.66 -14.98
C ILE A 265 14.83 -8.76 -16.26
N ASN A 266 13.68 -9.38 -16.17
CA ASN A 266 12.72 -9.46 -17.25
C ASN A 266 11.59 -8.45 -17.03
N PHE A 267 11.29 -7.64 -18.06
CA PHE A 267 10.19 -6.68 -18.02
C PHE A 267 8.92 -7.33 -18.60
N ARG A 268 8.10 -7.90 -17.72
CA ARG A 268 6.78 -8.43 -18.10
C ARG A 268 5.68 -7.55 -17.48
N HIS A 269 4.74 -7.09 -18.30
CA HIS A 269 3.56 -6.34 -17.87
C HIS A 269 3.85 -5.13 -16.95
N TRP A 270 4.85 -4.32 -17.29
CA TRP A 270 5.29 -3.13 -16.51
C TRP A 270 5.84 -3.45 -15.10
N LYS A 271 6.13 -4.70 -14.82
CA LYS A 271 6.83 -5.12 -13.60
C LYS A 271 8.17 -5.73 -13.97
N SER A 272 9.22 -5.28 -13.28
CA SER A 272 10.54 -5.93 -13.34
C SER A 272 10.49 -7.18 -12.46
N VAL A 273 10.55 -8.35 -13.10
CA VAL A 273 10.61 -9.62 -12.37
C VAL A 273 12.00 -10.20 -12.57
N PRO A 274 12.76 -10.51 -11.50
CA PRO A 274 14.03 -11.21 -11.64
C PRO A 274 13.77 -12.65 -12.10
N GLU A 275 14.49 -13.07 -13.14
CA GLU A 275 14.53 -14.47 -13.58
C GLU A 275 15.93 -15.04 -13.28
N HIS A 276 15.96 -16.17 -12.59
CA HIS A 276 17.19 -16.84 -12.17
C HIS A 276 17.43 -18.05 -13.03
N ARG A 277 18.69 -18.26 -13.44
CA ARG A 277 19.06 -19.30 -14.37
C ARG A 277 20.36 -19.98 -13.99
N ALA A 278 20.50 -21.20 -14.49
CA ALA A 278 21.75 -21.93 -14.59
C ALA A 278 22.00 -22.28 -16.07
N ALA A 279 23.15 -21.91 -16.59
CA ALA A 279 23.57 -22.27 -17.93
C ALA A 279 24.59 -23.42 -17.84
N LEU A 280 24.26 -24.57 -18.47
CA LEU A 280 25.16 -25.70 -18.53
C LEU A 280 25.91 -25.66 -19.85
N THR A 281 27.22 -25.63 -19.79
CA THR A 281 28.12 -25.77 -20.91
C THR A 281 29.10 -26.91 -20.66
N PHE A 282 29.71 -27.44 -21.74
CA PHE A 282 30.71 -28.47 -21.61
C PHE A 282 32.07 -27.99 -22.10
N ILE A 283 33.10 -28.31 -21.38
CA ILE A 283 34.48 -27.92 -21.70
C ILE A 283 35.24 -29.19 -22.16
N TYR A 284 35.77 -29.13 -23.34
CA TYR A 284 36.62 -30.15 -23.91
C TYR A 284 38.04 -29.58 -24.12
N ASP A 285 39.01 -30.07 -23.41
CA ASP A 285 40.42 -29.63 -23.50
C ASP A 285 40.58 -28.09 -23.36
N GLY A 286 39.82 -27.49 -22.43
CA GLY A 286 39.82 -26.06 -22.20
C GLY A 286 38.91 -25.23 -23.12
N HIS A 287 38.25 -25.84 -24.07
CA HIS A 287 37.36 -25.18 -25.03
C HIS A 287 35.87 -25.43 -24.71
N VAL A 288 35.09 -24.36 -24.71
CA VAL A 288 33.65 -24.41 -24.42
C VAL A 288 32.91 -24.96 -25.66
N ALA A 289 32.15 -26.02 -25.46
CA ALA A 289 31.27 -26.56 -26.49
C ALA A 289 29.98 -25.74 -26.60
N ASP A 290 29.76 -25.17 -27.78
CA ASP A 290 28.51 -24.42 -28.06
C ASP A 290 27.30 -25.38 -28.17
N ASP A 291 26.10 -24.85 -27.92
CA ASP A 291 24.82 -25.58 -27.77
C ASP A 291 24.29 -26.21 -29.07
N LYS A 292 25.06 -26.19 -30.11
CA LYS A 292 24.63 -26.78 -31.40
C LYS A 292 24.77 -28.30 -31.40
N ALA A 293 23.75 -28.96 -31.95
CA ALA A 293 23.63 -30.41 -32.02
C ALA A 293 24.70 -31.11 -32.87
N SER A 294 25.90 -30.59 -33.04
CA SER A 294 26.97 -31.23 -33.73
C SER A 294 27.68 -32.25 -32.85
N THR A 295 27.95 -33.39 -33.39
CA THR A 295 28.75 -34.46 -32.74
C THR A 295 30.24 -34.07 -32.59
N GLU A 296 30.64 -32.99 -33.20
CA GLU A 296 32.03 -32.52 -33.23
C GLU A 296 32.09 -31.04 -32.85
N LEU A 297 33.09 -30.66 -32.06
CA LEU A 297 33.42 -29.30 -31.74
C LEU A 297 34.55 -28.82 -32.66
N SER A 298 34.30 -27.78 -33.43
CA SER A 298 35.25 -27.20 -34.34
C SER A 298 35.79 -25.89 -33.78
N ILE A 299 37.10 -25.86 -33.47
CA ILE A 299 37.73 -24.74 -32.80
C ILE A 299 38.90 -24.27 -33.65
N LEU A 300 39.00 -22.95 -33.81
CA LEU A 300 40.12 -22.33 -34.49
C LEU A 300 41.28 -22.11 -33.50
N SER A 301 42.39 -22.77 -33.71
CA SER A 301 43.62 -22.58 -32.94
C SER A 301 44.78 -22.12 -33.87
N GLY A 302 45.03 -20.83 -33.93
CA GLY A 302 45.95 -20.25 -34.89
C GLY A 302 45.50 -20.43 -36.34
N THR A 303 46.20 -21.23 -37.14
CA THR A 303 45.85 -21.55 -38.54
C THR A 303 45.26 -22.99 -38.71
N GLU A 304 45.04 -23.67 -37.60
CA GLU A 304 44.50 -25.04 -37.59
C GLU A 304 43.08 -25.06 -37.05
N ILE A 305 42.23 -25.91 -37.63
CA ILE A 305 40.89 -26.24 -37.08
C ILE A 305 41.07 -27.51 -36.28
N LEU A 306 40.86 -27.36 -34.95
CA LEU A 306 40.81 -28.52 -34.04
C LEU A 306 39.39 -29.09 -34.05
N ARG A 307 39.25 -30.33 -34.49
CA ARG A 307 37.97 -31.05 -34.39
C ARG A 307 38.05 -32.02 -33.23
N ILE A 308 37.26 -31.75 -32.20
CA ILE A 308 37.14 -32.58 -31.00
C ILE A 308 35.84 -33.34 -31.06
N GLN A 309 35.92 -34.65 -30.97
CA GLN A 309 34.73 -35.53 -30.93
C GLN A 309 34.07 -35.38 -29.56
N ARG A 310 32.81 -35.01 -29.57
CA ARG A 310 31.98 -34.90 -28.35
C ARG A 310 31.56 -36.29 -27.89
N LYS A 311 31.30 -36.40 -26.55
CA LYS A 311 30.78 -37.60 -25.89
C LYS A 311 29.35 -37.36 -25.38
N PRO A 312 28.32 -37.51 -26.20
CA PRO A 312 26.92 -37.19 -25.81
C PRO A 312 26.41 -37.96 -24.59
N ASP A 313 26.86 -39.20 -24.43
CA ASP A 313 26.45 -40.05 -23.31
C ASP A 313 26.97 -39.50 -21.96
N VAL A 314 28.21 -39.00 -21.93
CA VAL A 314 28.79 -38.36 -20.73
C VAL A 314 28.11 -37.05 -20.47
N GLU A 315 27.85 -36.22 -21.48
CA GLU A 315 27.07 -34.97 -21.35
C GLU A 315 25.67 -35.25 -20.82
N GLN A 316 25.01 -36.34 -21.29
CA GLN A 316 23.68 -36.71 -20.79
C GLN A 316 23.71 -37.19 -19.35
N ALA A 317 24.79 -37.78 -18.88
CA ALA A 317 24.98 -38.09 -17.46
C ALA A 317 25.00 -36.81 -16.60
N PHE A 318 25.72 -35.80 -17.05
CA PHE A 318 25.73 -34.49 -16.37
C PHE A 318 24.36 -33.83 -16.35
N ARG A 319 23.62 -33.82 -17.44
CA ARG A 319 22.22 -33.34 -17.50
C ARG A 319 21.32 -34.08 -16.52
N THR A 320 21.53 -35.39 -16.36
CA THR A 320 20.75 -36.22 -15.42
C THR A 320 21.05 -35.88 -13.99
N VAL A 321 22.31 -35.56 -13.64
CA VAL A 321 22.69 -35.09 -12.31
C VAL A 321 21.98 -33.79 -11.98
N LEU A 322 21.97 -32.81 -12.90
CA LEU A 322 21.24 -31.54 -12.69
C LEU A 322 19.75 -31.74 -12.42
N ARG A 323 19.11 -32.62 -13.18
CA ARG A 323 17.69 -32.93 -12.97
C ARG A 323 17.44 -33.56 -11.59
N LYS A 324 18.33 -34.43 -11.12
CA LYS A 324 18.25 -35.03 -9.79
C LYS A 324 18.40 -34.02 -8.67
N VAL A 325 19.13 -32.95 -8.89
CA VAL A 325 19.29 -31.82 -7.96
C VAL A 325 18.10 -30.86 -8.00
N GLY A 326 17.16 -31.02 -8.93
CA GLY A 326 15.93 -30.24 -8.98
C GLY A 326 15.83 -29.24 -10.14
N PHE A 327 16.83 -29.16 -11.00
CA PHE A 327 16.79 -28.27 -12.16
C PHE A 327 15.88 -28.80 -13.28
N LYS A 328 15.14 -27.90 -13.90
CA LYS A 328 14.31 -28.15 -15.08
C LYS A 328 14.87 -27.39 -16.27
N LYS A 329 15.00 -28.05 -17.43
CA LYS A 329 15.43 -27.41 -18.67
C LYS A 329 14.39 -26.37 -19.10
N THR A 330 14.82 -25.19 -19.46
CA THR A 330 13.97 -24.09 -19.94
C THR A 330 14.36 -23.71 -21.36
N SER A 331 13.44 -23.04 -22.08
CA SER A 331 13.71 -22.58 -23.45
C SER A 331 14.26 -21.14 -23.45
N ARG A 332 15.14 -20.82 -24.39
CA ARG A 332 15.66 -19.44 -24.58
C ARG A 332 14.56 -18.40 -24.85
N LYS A 333 13.40 -18.82 -25.35
CA LYS A 333 12.26 -17.92 -25.61
C LYS A 333 11.56 -17.42 -24.36
N SER A 334 11.72 -18.09 -23.23
CA SER A 334 11.13 -17.67 -21.94
C SER A 334 12.01 -16.68 -21.17
N LEU A 335 13.28 -16.58 -21.52
CA LEU A 335 14.25 -15.68 -20.88
C LEU A 335 14.62 -14.58 -21.88
N ALA A 336 14.53 -13.33 -21.49
CA ALA A 336 14.82 -12.16 -22.32
C ALA A 336 16.32 -11.98 -22.64
N LEU A 337 17.05 -13.06 -22.83
CA LEU A 337 18.52 -13.06 -22.92
C LEU A 337 18.96 -13.80 -24.18
N ALA A 338 19.31 -13.04 -25.20
CA ALA A 338 19.70 -13.54 -26.51
C ALA A 338 21.10 -14.15 -26.58
N ASP A 339 22.04 -13.86 -25.67
CA ASP A 339 23.47 -14.08 -25.88
C ASP A 339 24.17 -15.00 -24.86
N ILE A 340 23.43 -15.89 -24.18
CA ILE A 340 24.06 -16.82 -23.24
C ILE A 340 24.31 -18.15 -23.90
N GLY A 341 25.57 -18.60 -23.95
CA GLY A 341 25.98 -19.93 -24.38
C GLY A 341 25.42 -21.02 -23.47
N GLY A 342 25.30 -22.25 -23.97
CA GLY A 342 24.91 -23.39 -23.16
C GLY A 342 23.41 -23.67 -23.05
N GLU A 343 23.09 -24.76 -22.37
CA GLU A 343 21.73 -25.21 -22.08
C GLU A 343 21.20 -24.56 -20.83
N LEU A 344 20.01 -23.93 -20.92
CA LEU A 344 19.43 -23.20 -19.83
C LEU A 344 18.56 -24.07 -18.94
N PHE A 345 18.73 -23.90 -17.61
CA PHE A 345 17.99 -24.58 -16.57
C PHE A 345 17.53 -23.57 -15.54
N GLN A 346 16.42 -23.90 -14.86
CA GLN A 346 15.90 -23.09 -13.74
C GLN A 346 15.34 -23.99 -12.64
N MET A 347 15.27 -23.46 -11.43
CA MET A 347 14.57 -24.07 -10.30
C MET A 347 13.10 -23.70 -10.28
N ALA A 348 12.29 -24.40 -9.49
CA ALA A 348 10.85 -24.21 -9.41
C ALA A 348 10.49 -22.84 -8.81
N ASP A 349 11.22 -22.42 -7.76
CA ASP A 349 11.00 -21.22 -6.99
C ASP A 349 12.28 -20.79 -6.24
N ASP A 350 12.22 -19.65 -5.53
CA ASP A 350 13.35 -19.13 -4.79
C ASP A 350 13.79 -20.04 -3.63
N HIS A 351 12.85 -20.77 -3.03
CA HIS A 351 13.18 -21.73 -1.97
C HIS A 351 14.02 -22.89 -2.51
N ALA A 352 13.70 -23.41 -3.69
CA ALA A 352 14.49 -24.42 -4.36
C ALA A 352 15.90 -23.91 -4.72
N TRP A 353 16.04 -22.65 -5.11
CA TRP A 353 17.35 -22.02 -5.33
C TRP A 353 18.17 -21.92 -4.04
N LEU A 354 17.57 -21.48 -2.94
CA LEU A 354 18.24 -21.39 -1.63
C LEU A 354 18.71 -22.78 -1.16
N ALA A 355 17.84 -23.80 -1.27
CA ALA A 355 18.18 -25.18 -0.94
C ALA A 355 19.31 -25.75 -1.83
N PHE A 356 19.33 -25.36 -3.10
CA PHE A 356 20.41 -25.74 -4.02
C PHE A 356 21.74 -25.08 -3.60
N MET A 357 21.73 -23.78 -3.29
CA MET A 357 22.97 -23.08 -2.86
C MET A 357 23.54 -23.68 -1.57
N ASP A 358 22.67 -24.05 -0.61
CA ASP A 358 23.07 -24.64 0.67
C ASP A 358 23.57 -26.09 0.50
N LYS A 359 22.84 -26.94 -0.21
CA LYS A 359 23.09 -28.42 -0.23
C LYS A 359 23.53 -28.94 -1.61
N GLY A 360 23.02 -28.36 -2.67
CA GLY A 360 23.27 -28.81 -4.06
C GLY A 360 24.62 -28.38 -4.60
N LEU A 361 24.95 -27.12 -4.44
CA LEU A 361 26.20 -26.50 -4.92
C LEU A 361 27.45 -27.19 -4.35
N PRO A 362 27.57 -27.43 -3.02
CA PRO A 362 28.71 -28.16 -2.47
C PRO A 362 28.85 -29.57 -3.05
N ARG A 363 27.73 -30.26 -3.32
CA ARG A 363 27.75 -31.60 -3.91
C ARG A 363 28.25 -31.61 -5.34
N LEU A 364 27.86 -30.62 -6.17
CA LEU A 364 28.39 -30.50 -7.52
C LEU A 364 29.88 -30.13 -7.53
N ARG A 365 30.32 -29.27 -6.64
CA ARG A 365 31.75 -28.95 -6.47
C ARG A 365 32.56 -30.18 -6.07
N ALA A 366 32.04 -30.98 -5.15
CA ALA A 366 32.67 -32.26 -4.75
C ALA A 366 32.70 -33.28 -5.87
N ALA A 367 31.77 -33.22 -6.85
CA ALA A 367 31.72 -34.03 -8.04
C ALA A 367 32.56 -33.46 -9.21
N ASN A 368 33.45 -32.53 -8.93
CA ASN A 368 34.39 -31.89 -9.87
C ASN A 368 33.72 -31.10 -11.00
N TRP A 369 32.54 -30.47 -10.71
CA TRP A 369 31.93 -29.52 -11.63
C TRP A 369 32.65 -28.17 -11.50
N GLN A 370 32.88 -27.52 -12.61
CA GLN A 370 33.24 -26.11 -12.59
C GLN A 370 31.98 -25.29 -12.45
N ILE A 371 31.95 -24.36 -11.47
CA ILE A 371 30.78 -23.53 -11.18
C ILE A 371 31.22 -22.09 -11.12
N ASP A 372 30.69 -21.31 -12.04
CA ASP A 372 30.89 -19.89 -12.15
C ASP A 372 29.61 -19.15 -11.72
N ILE A 373 29.76 -18.16 -10.82
CA ILE A 373 28.66 -17.33 -10.35
C ILE A 373 28.82 -15.94 -10.94
N GLU A 374 27.83 -15.53 -11.73
CA GLU A 374 27.83 -14.19 -12.36
C GLU A 374 27.69 -13.11 -11.28
N ALA A 375 28.40 -12.00 -11.47
CA ALA A 375 28.26 -10.83 -10.60
C ALA A 375 26.78 -10.35 -10.56
N GLY A 376 26.21 -10.29 -9.36
CA GLY A 376 24.79 -9.92 -9.16
C GLY A 376 23.82 -11.08 -9.22
N PHE A 377 24.30 -12.34 -9.22
CA PHE A 377 23.41 -13.48 -9.02
C PHE A 377 22.62 -13.35 -7.74
N HIS A 378 21.29 -13.54 -7.83
CA HIS A 378 20.37 -13.24 -6.73
C HIS A 378 20.62 -14.07 -5.46
N PHE A 379 21.14 -15.25 -5.59
CA PHE A 379 21.41 -16.19 -4.49
C PHE A 379 22.90 -16.33 -4.19
N ASP A 380 23.74 -15.41 -4.63
CA ASP A 380 25.15 -15.30 -4.18
C ASP A 380 25.13 -14.61 -2.82
N LEU A 381 25.00 -15.40 -1.75
CA LEU A 381 24.75 -14.95 -0.39
C LEU A 381 26.05 -14.79 0.38
N GLN A 382 26.19 -13.63 1.03
CA GLN A 382 27.26 -13.43 1.99
C GLN A 382 26.86 -13.93 3.38
N PRO A 383 27.77 -14.54 4.14
CA PRO A 383 27.50 -14.99 5.50
C PRO A 383 27.26 -13.80 6.42
N VAL A 384 26.22 -13.90 7.26
CA VAL A 384 25.98 -12.92 8.31
C VAL A 384 26.78 -13.29 9.54
N GLU A 385 27.73 -12.47 9.90
CA GLU A 385 28.62 -12.67 11.06
C GLU A 385 27.86 -12.43 12.37
N GLN A 386 27.11 -11.34 12.45
CA GLN A 386 26.49 -10.89 13.68
C GLN A 386 25.25 -10.02 13.41
N LEU A 387 24.24 -10.11 14.29
CA LEU A 387 23.13 -9.16 14.38
C LEU A 387 23.45 -8.15 15.50
N TYR A 388 23.16 -6.87 15.29
CA TYR A 388 23.36 -5.84 16.31
C TYR A 388 22.13 -4.96 16.49
N ALA A 389 22.01 -4.39 17.69
CA ALA A 389 21.02 -3.39 18.06
C ALA A 389 21.71 -2.26 18.83
N ASP A 390 21.73 -1.08 18.28
CA ASP A 390 22.33 0.11 18.89
C ASP A 390 21.22 1.07 19.35
N ILE A 391 21.30 1.53 20.60
CA ILE A 391 20.37 2.49 21.16
C ILE A 391 21.16 3.73 21.58
N GLU A 392 20.91 4.85 20.91
CA GLU A 392 21.46 6.14 21.28
C GLU A 392 20.53 6.85 22.28
N GLU A 393 21.05 7.06 23.50
CA GLU A 393 20.39 7.83 24.55
C GLU A 393 20.86 9.28 24.50
N SER A 394 19.97 10.23 24.28
CA SER A 394 20.29 11.66 24.37
C SER A 394 20.02 12.19 25.78
N PRO A 395 21.02 12.75 26.49
CA PRO A 395 20.82 13.33 27.83
C PRO A 395 19.73 14.41 27.82
N GLY A 396 18.72 14.26 28.67
CA GLY A 396 17.63 15.23 28.82
C GLY A 396 16.52 15.15 27.78
N ARG A 397 16.50 14.11 26.93
CA ARG A 397 15.41 13.83 25.98
C ARG A 397 14.68 12.56 26.36
N GLU A 398 13.34 12.57 26.20
CA GLU A 398 12.46 11.41 26.43
C GLU A 398 12.47 10.40 25.27
N TRP A 399 13.39 10.57 24.28
CA TRP A 399 13.44 9.82 23.04
C TRP A 399 14.78 9.12 22.86
N PHE A 400 14.71 7.94 22.27
CA PHE A 400 15.85 7.08 21.96
C PHE A 400 15.80 6.75 20.47
N ASP A 401 16.95 6.66 19.84
CA ASP A 401 17.06 6.24 18.45
C ASP A 401 17.61 4.79 18.41
N LEU A 402 16.77 3.84 17.92
CA LEU A 402 17.11 2.42 17.76
C LEU A 402 17.58 2.17 16.33
N GLN A 403 18.76 1.58 16.18
CA GLN A 403 19.29 1.04 14.94
C GLN A 403 19.38 -0.48 15.05
N LEU A 404 18.88 -1.18 14.02
CA LEU A 404 18.96 -2.63 13.88
C LEU A 404 19.73 -2.98 12.63
N GLY A 405 20.69 -3.91 12.72
CA GLY A 405 21.50 -4.24 11.56
C GLY A 405 22.22 -5.57 11.68
N ILE A 406 22.98 -5.86 10.63
CA ILE A 406 23.85 -7.03 10.50
C ILE A 406 25.27 -6.62 10.16
N VAL A 407 26.23 -7.46 10.51
CA VAL A 407 27.62 -7.34 10.09
C VAL A 407 27.88 -8.39 9.01
N VAL A 408 28.37 -7.92 7.86
CA VAL A 408 28.74 -8.73 6.70
C VAL A 408 30.11 -8.23 6.21
N ASP A 409 31.09 -9.12 6.10
CA ASP A 409 32.46 -8.75 5.73
C ASP A 409 33.05 -7.62 6.60
N GLY A 410 32.82 -7.66 7.92
CA GLY A 410 33.22 -6.63 8.86
C GLY A 410 32.55 -5.27 8.71
N LYS A 411 31.58 -5.12 7.79
CA LYS A 411 30.83 -3.89 7.56
C LYS A 411 29.44 -3.97 8.18
N ARG A 412 29.00 -2.87 8.79
CA ARG A 412 27.66 -2.74 9.36
C ARG A 412 26.64 -2.34 8.30
N HIS A 413 25.56 -3.08 8.19
CA HIS A 413 24.44 -2.82 7.30
C HIS A 413 23.16 -2.68 8.11
N SER A 414 22.42 -1.57 7.90
CA SER A 414 21.13 -1.37 8.57
C SER A 414 20.07 -2.28 7.95
N LEU A 415 19.41 -3.08 8.78
CA LEU A 415 18.27 -3.92 8.38
C LEU A 415 16.96 -3.13 8.35
N LEU A 416 16.89 -2.02 9.06
CA LEU A 416 15.66 -1.29 9.28
C LEU A 416 14.98 -0.81 7.97
N PRO A 417 15.67 -0.12 7.03
CA PRO A 417 15.06 0.30 5.77
C PRO A 417 14.56 -0.88 4.93
N ILE A 418 15.27 -2.01 5.01
CA ILE A 418 14.97 -3.23 4.24
C ILE A 418 13.71 -3.90 4.78
N LEU A 419 13.65 -4.11 6.10
CA LEU A 419 12.48 -4.71 6.77
C LEU A 419 11.24 -3.81 6.63
N LEU A 420 11.40 -2.49 6.71
CA LEU A 420 10.32 -1.54 6.47
C LEU A 420 9.83 -1.56 5.01
N HIS A 421 10.72 -1.76 4.04
CA HIS A 421 10.34 -1.93 2.65
C HIS A 421 9.57 -3.25 2.44
N LEU A 422 10.01 -4.33 3.05
CA LEU A 422 9.33 -5.63 3.04
C LEU A 422 7.90 -5.53 3.62
N LEU A 423 7.74 -4.88 4.77
CA LEU A 423 6.44 -4.66 5.40
C LEU A 423 5.49 -3.84 4.50
N ARG A 424 6.02 -2.90 3.72
CA ARG A 424 5.22 -2.12 2.75
C ARG A 424 4.81 -2.91 1.51
N SER A 425 5.71 -3.76 1.02
CA SER A 425 5.48 -4.55 -0.20
C SER A 425 4.64 -5.80 0.05
N SER A 426 4.68 -6.33 1.27
CA SER A 426 3.99 -7.56 1.69
C SER A 426 3.32 -7.37 3.06
N PRO A 427 2.17 -6.66 3.12
CA PRO A 427 1.47 -6.39 4.39
C PRO A 427 1.05 -7.66 5.15
N GLU A 428 0.90 -8.78 4.45
CA GLU A 428 0.65 -10.11 5.03
C GLU A 428 1.75 -10.60 5.97
N MET A 429 2.95 -10.03 5.87
CA MET A 429 4.05 -10.29 6.81
C MET A 429 3.91 -9.55 8.16
N MET A 430 2.90 -8.71 8.32
CA MET A 430 2.53 -8.12 9.62
C MET A 430 1.65 -9.04 10.45
N ASP A 431 1.03 -10.04 9.83
CA ASP A 431 0.16 -10.99 10.50
C ASP A 431 1.01 -12.08 11.18
N PRO A 432 1.00 -12.17 12.52
CA PRO A 432 1.75 -13.17 13.26
C PRO A 432 1.42 -14.61 12.82
N ASP A 433 0.15 -14.90 12.51
CA ASP A 433 -0.30 -16.22 12.08
C ASP A 433 0.33 -16.64 10.74
N ASN A 434 0.61 -15.70 9.85
CA ASN A 434 1.28 -15.97 8.58
C ASN A 434 2.79 -16.17 8.76
N LEU A 435 3.41 -15.41 9.67
CA LEU A 435 4.82 -15.59 10.02
C LEU A 435 5.04 -16.93 10.73
N ASP A 436 4.14 -17.34 11.61
CA ASP A 436 4.25 -18.60 12.37
C ASP A 436 4.12 -19.85 11.50
N ARG A 437 3.45 -19.74 10.35
CA ARG A 437 3.37 -20.84 9.36
C ARG A 437 4.70 -21.12 8.65
N ARG A 438 5.65 -20.19 8.68
CA ARG A 438 7.00 -20.40 8.14
C ARG A 438 7.84 -21.15 9.17
N GLY A 439 8.63 -22.11 8.71
CA GLY A 439 9.58 -22.84 9.58
C GLY A 439 10.71 -21.92 10.07
N ASP A 440 11.16 -22.08 11.31
CA ASP A 440 12.21 -21.25 11.88
C ASP A 440 13.56 -21.38 11.16
N GLU A 441 13.83 -22.54 10.58
CA GLU A 441 15.02 -22.84 9.78
C GLU A 441 14.88 -22.43 8.30
N GLU A 442 13.68 -22.00 7.87
CA GLU A 442 13.46 -21.49 6.52
C GLU A 442 14.20 -20.16 6.36
N LEU A 443 14.86 -19.99 5.22
CA LEU A 443 15.68 -18.80 4.96
C LEU A 443 14.88 -17.69 4.29
N MET A 444 14.99 -16.49 4.81
CA MET A 444 14.50 -15.26 4.21
C MET A 444 15.65 -14.54 3.51
N LEU A 445 15.47 -14.23 2.23
CA LEU A 445 16.44 -13.49 1.44
C LEU A 445 16.27 -11.98 1.65
N LEU A 446 17.36 -11.28 1.94
CA LEU A 446 17.38 -9.83 2.13
C LEU A 446 18.40 -9.19 1.18
N ASP A 447 17.99 -8.12 0.48
CA ASP A 447 18.87 -7.28 -0.34
C ASP A 447 19.26 -6.03 0.45
N LEU A 448 20.56 -5.93 0.81
CA LEU A 448 21.06 -4.86 1.66
C LEU A 448 21.08 -3.48 0.97
N ASN A 449 20.95 -3.43 -0.34
CA ASN A 449 20.84 -2.16 -1.10
C ASN A 449 19.40 -1.62 -1.21
N GLY A 450 18.41 -2.34 -0.68
CA GLY A 450 17.03 -1.86 -0.57
C GLY A 450 16.35 -1.51 -1.90
N GLY A 451 16.70 -2.18 -3.00
CA GLY A 451 16.04 -2.00 -4.30
C GLY A 451 16.22 -0.61 -4.92
N LYS A 452 17.24 0.16 -4.56
CA LYS A 452 17.51 1.46 -5.18
C LYS A 452 17.88 1.28 -6.65
N PHE A 453 17.07 1.81 -7.54
CA PHE A 453 17.33 1.85 -8.97
C PHE A 453 18.71 2.50 -9.24
N GLY A 454 19.62 1.76 -9.89
CA GLY A 454 20.95 2.29 -10.29
C GLY A 454 22.09 2.05 -9.28
N ALA A 455 21.86 1.47 -8.13
CA ALA A 455 22.94 0.90 -7.32
C ALA A 455 23.37 -0.43 -7.95
N GLY A 456 24.69 -0.63 -8.11
CA GLY A 456 25.27 -1.89 -8.62
C GLY A 456 24.78 -3.13 -7.87
N PRO A 457 25.28 -4.32 -8.20
CA PRO A 457 24.82 -5.58 -7.58
C PRO A 457 24.92 -5.47 -6.04
N GLY A 458 23.75 -5.57 -5.37
CA GLY A 458 23.63 -5.41 -3.92
C GLY A 458 24.20 -6.64 -3.20
N VAL A 459 24.72 -6.42 -2.01
CA VAL A 459 25.07 -7.52 -1.09
C VAL A 459 23.78 -8.18 -0.64
N LYS A 460 23.65 -9.48 -0.84
CA LYS A 460 22.50 -10.27 -0.45
C LYS A 460 22.87 -11.24 0.65
N VAL A 461 21.94 -11.36 1.62
CA VAL A 461 22.11 -12.23 2.77
C VAL A 461 20.85 -13.06 2.98
N ALA A 462 20.99 -14.22 3.57
CA ALA A 462 19.87 -15.02 4.02
C ALA A 462 19.86 -15.10 5.55
N LEU A 463 18.68 -14.86 6.14
CA LEU A 463 18.47 -15.01 7.56
C LEU A 463 17.38 -16.05 7.83
N PRO A 464 17.56 -16.96 8.81
CA PRO A 464 16.49 -17.85 9.23
C PRO A 464 15.26 -17.07 9.72
N TYR A 465 14.06 -17.52 9.35
CA TYR A 465 12.82 -16.90 9.82
C TYR A 465 12.75 -16.84 11.34
N GLY A 466 13.28 -17.82 12.07
CA GLY A 466 13.35 -17.79 13.53
C GLY A 466 14.07 -16.57 14.10
N ARG A 467 15.03 -15.98 13.37
CA ARG A 467 15.69 -14.73 13.74
C ARG A 467 14.95 -13.49 13.27
N VAL A 468 14.20 -13.60 12.19
CA VAL A 468 13.49 -12.46 11.56
C VAL A 468 12.11 -12.24 12.17
N LYS A 469 11.39 -13.29 12.55
CA LYS A 469 10.05 -13.23 13.17
C LYS A 469 9.96 -12.25 14.36
N PRO A 470 10.84 -12.32 15.38
CA PRO A 470 10.80 -11.38 16.50
C PRO A 470 11.08 -9.94 16.06
N LEU A 471 12.00 -9.76 15.10
CA LEU A 471 12.31 -8.45 14.52
C LEU A 471 11.10 -7.88 13.78
N MET A 472 10.43 -8.68 12.96
CA MET A 472 9.24 -8.26 12.19
C MET A 472 8.05 -7.96 13.10
N ALA A 473 7.80 -8.78 14.12
CA ALA A 473 6.76 -8.54 15.12
C ALA A 473 6.99 -7.21 15.84
N THR A 474 8.22 -6.96 16.30
CA THR A 474 8.58 -5.71 16.97
C THR A 474 8.51 -4.52 16.03
N LEU A 475 9.04 -4.63 14.80
CA LEU A 475 9.04 -3.57 13.80
C LEU A 475 7.66 -3.31 13.20
N GLY A 476 6.81 -4.34 13.02
CA GLY A 476 5.44 -4.19 12.56
C GLY A 476 4.65 -3.25 13.46
N GLU A 477 4.83 -3.37 14.77
CA GLU A 477 4.23 -2.47 15.76
C GLU A 477 4.86 -1.06 15.78
N LEU A 478 6.15 -0.95 15.50
CA LEU A 478 6.90 0.31 15.46
C LEU A 478 6.87 1.01 14.08
N TYR A 479 6.40 0.32 13.05
CA TYR A 479 6.31 0.81 11.68
C TYR A 479 5.61 2.17 11.52
N MET A 480 4.70 2.48 12.43
CA MET A 480 3.92 3.72 12.44
C MET A 480 4.66 4.94 12.93
N LYS A 481 5.91 4.80 13.40
CA LYS A 481 6.67 5.90 14.00
C LYS A 481 7.51 6.67 12.99
N GLU A 482 7.99 7.83 13.41
CA GLU A 482 8.91 8.63 12.60
C GLU A 482 10.23 7.88 12.40
N HIS A 483 10.60 7.68 11.14
CA HIS A 483 11.88 7.11 10.74
C HIS A 483 12.82 8.24 10.35
N ARG A 484 14.04 8.21 10.87
CA ARG A 484 15.12 9.09 10.47
C ARG A 484 16.25 8.26 9.85
N GLY A 485 16.19 8.08 8.52
CA GLY A 485 17.21 7.29 7.82
C GLY A 485 17.23 5.84 8.32
N ASP A 486 18.30 5.45 9.01
CA ASP A 486 18.57 4.09 9.46
C ASP A 486 18.13 3.82 10.91
N SER A 487 17.44 4.76 11.57
CA SER A 487 16.99 4.63 12.95
C SER A 487 15.49 4.85 13.13
N ILE A 488 14.90 4.18 14.13
CA ILE A 488 13.54 4.41 14.62
C ILE A 488 13.62 5.19 15.91
N ARG A 489 12.86 6.27 15.99
CA ARG A 489 12.71 7.03 17.22
C ARG A 489 11.71 6.36 18.14
N LEU A 490 12.15 5.99 19.32
CA LEU A 490 11.40 5.33 20.36
C LEU A 490 11.29 6.22 21.60
N ASN A 491 10.18 6.09 22.35
CA ASN A 491 10.12 6.59 23.73
C ASN A 491 10.41 5.48 24.73
N ALA A 492 10.61 5.81 26.01
CA ALA A 492 10.93 4.84 27.04
C ALA A 492 9.93 3.67 27.13
N PHE A 493 8.66 3.91 26.79
CA PHE A 493 7.60 2.90 26.84
C PHE A 493 7.58 1.95 25.63
N ASP A 494 8.08 2.39 24.46
CA ASP A 494 8.27 1.51 23.31
C ASP A 494 9.36 0.48 23.57
N ALA A 495 10.26 0.78 24.50
CA ALA A 495 11.30 -0.13 24.95
C ALA A 495 10.79 -1.40 25.62
N ALA A 496 9.62 -1.36 26.23
CA ALA A 496 9.02 -2.57 26.81
C ALA A 496 8.84 -3.69 25.78
N ARG A 497 8.69 -3.32 24.49
CA ARG A 497 8.55 -4.25 23.38
C ARG A 497 9.87 -4.80 22.89
N LEU A 498 10.97 -4.13 23.19
CA LEU A 498 12.30 -4.62 22.85
C LEU A 498 12.64 -5.90 23.63
N ASN A 499 11.92 -6.20 24.72
CA ASN A 499 12.06 -7.46 25.48
C ASN A 499 11.80 -8.70 24.61
N VAL A 500 10.97 -8.61 23.58
CA VAL A 500 10.74 -9.68 22.60
C VAL A 500 12.03 -9.98 21.82
N LEU A 501 12.91 -9.01 21.70
CA LEU A 501 14.21 -9.15 21.03
C LEU A 501 15.29 -9.78 21.92
N GLU A 502 15.08 -9.93 23.24
CA GLU A 502 16.05 -10.58 24.13
C GLU A 502 16.23 -12.08 23.80
N GLY A 503 15.25 -12.71 23.15
CA GLY A 503 15.36 -14.08 22.64
C GLY A 503 16.17 -14.21 21.34
N VAL A 504 16.53 -13.11 20.69
CA VAL A 504 17.34 -13.11 19.48
C VAL A 504 18.80 -12.87 19.86
N PRO A 505 19.78 -13.60 19.31
CA PRO A 505 21.20 -13.37 19.58
C PRO A 505 21.66 -12.04 18.96
N LEU A 506 21.34 -10.95 19.63
CA LEU A 506 21.68 -9.58 19.24
C LEU A 506 22.83 -9.07 20.13
N THR A 507 23.79 -8.39 19.52
CA THR A 507 24.76 -7.62 20.26
C THR A 507 24.24 -6.22 20.51
N TRP A 508 23.93 -5.93 21.77
CA TRP A 508 23.41 -4.65 22.19
C TRP A 508 24.51 -3.64 22.47
N GLN A 509 24.37 -2.41 21.98
CA GLN A 509 25.21 -1.27 22.36
C GLN A 509 24.29 -0.15 22.87
N GLY A 510 24.57 0.35 24.09
CA GLY A 510 23.78 1.39 24.75
C GLY A 510 22.41 0.92 25.27
N GLY A 511 21.57 1.88 25.67
CA GLY A 511 20.18 1.64 26.10
C GLY A 511 20.04 0.87 27.44
N GLU A 512 21.00 0.89 28.35
CA GLU A 512 20.91 0.15 29.62
C GLU A 512 19.71 0.60 30.47
N ARG A 513 19.45 1.91 30.54
CA ARG A 513 18.30 2.47 31.26
C ARG A 513 16.99 1.99 30.66
N LEU A 514 16.93 1.97 29.34
CA LEU A 514 15.76 1.58 28.57
C LEU A 514 15.46 0.09 28.75
N ARG A 515 16.48 -0.77 28.66
CA ARG A 515 16.34 -2.22 28.86
C ARG A 515 15.97 -2.56 30.31
N THR A 516 16.56 -1.86 31.29
CA THR A 516 16.20 -2.01 32.69
C THR A 516 14.74 -1.64 32.93
N PHE A 517 14.25 -0.57 32.30
CA PHE A 517 12.86 -0.17 32.36
C PHE A 517 11.95 -1.22 31.69
N ALA A 518 12.30 -1.71 30.50
CA ALA A 518 11.56 -2.76 29.80
C ALA A 518 11.46 -4.05 30.64
N LYS A 519 12.55 -4.46 31.27
CA LYS A 519 12.61 -5.62 32.17
C LYS A 519 11.71 -5.41 33.37
N ARG A 520 11.79 -4.25 34.04
CA ARG A 520 10.91 -3.90 35.17
C ARG A 520 9.44 -3.90 34.76
N LEU A 521 9.10 -3.37 33.58
CA LEU A 521 7.73 -3.38 33.09
C LEU A 521 7.20 -4.81 32.91
N HIS A 522 8.05 -5.72 32.49
CA HIS A 522 7.68 -7.13 32.28
C HIS A 522 7.63 -7.90 33.63
N GLU A 523 8.59 -7.68 34.53
CA GLU A 523 8.67 -8.33 35.84
C GLU A 523 7.62 -7.79 36.81
N SER A 524 7.18 -6.54 36.69
CA SER A 524 6.24 -5.88 37.59
C SER A 524 4.78 -6.31 37.45
N THR A 525 4.47 -7.23 36.53
CA THR A 525 3.12 -7.84 36.43
C THR A 525 2.66 -8.57 37.68
N HIS A 526 3.49 -8.64 38.74
CA HIS A 526 3.26 -9.44 39.92
C HIS A 526 3.54 -8.74 41.25
N VAL A 527 3.47 -7.38 41.34
CA VAL A 527 3.58 -6.72 42.63
C VAL A 527 2.36 -7.03 43.48
N HIS A 528 2.53 -7.84 44.51
CA HIS A 528 1.50 -8.13 45.49
C HIS A 528 1.78 -7.37 46.79
N VAL A 529 0.90 -6.38 47.06
CA VAL A 529 0.96 -5.61 48.29
C VAL A 529 -0.24 -6.00 49.15
N PRO A 530 -0.05 -6.32 50.40
CA PRO A 530 -1.19 -6.53 51.30
C PRO A 530 -1.98 -5.22 51.51
N ALA A 531 -3.22 -5.33 51.95
CA ALA A 531 -3.98 -4.16 52.34
C ALA A 531 -3.22 -3.37 53.42
N PRO A 532 -3.12 -2.02 53.33
CA PRO A 532 -2.32 -1.21 54.24
C PRO A 532 -2.82 -1.31 55.69
N ALA A 533 -1.91 -1.35 56.61
CA ALA A 533 -2.23 -1.42 58.05
C ALA A 533 -3.06 -0.19 58.45
N GLY A 534 -4.15 -0.42 59.21
CA GLY A 534 -5.04 0.69 59.70
C GLY A 534 -6.03 1.19 58.66
N LEU A 535 -6.15 0.59 57.49
CA LEU A 535 -7.29 0.79 56.61
C LEU A 535 -8.57 0.29 57.33
N LYS A 536 -9.54 1.17 57.52
CA LYS A 536 -10.81 0.88 58.20
C LYS A 536 -11.85 0.23 57.24
N ALA A 537 -11.36 -0.60 56.35
CA ALA A 537 -12.20 -1.36 55.39
C ALA A 537 -11.48 -2.66 54.98
N THR A 538 -12.25 -3.70 54.68
CA THR A 538 -11.73 -4.91 54.02
C THR A 538 -11.83 -4.74 52.52
N LEU A 539 -10.71 -4.75 51.82
CA LEU A 539 -10.68 -4.71 50.37
C LEU A 539 -11.20 -6.01 49.78
N ARG A 540 -12.06 -5.93 48.79
CA ARG A 540 -12.49 -7.09 48.00
C ARG A 540 -11.33 -7.55 47.10
N PRO A 541 -11.34 -8.82 46.63
CA PRO A 541 -10.26 -9.34 45.79
C PRO A 541 -9.90 -8.42 44.62
N TYR A 542 -10.88 -7.95 43.88
CA TYR A 542 -10.66 -7.05 42.74
C TYR A 542 -10.14 -5.67 43.19
N GLN A 543 -10.55 -5.16 44.36
CA GLN A 543 -10.04 -3.89 44.88
C GLN A 543 -8.57 -4.01 45.32
N LEU A 544 -8.18 -5.17 45.86
CA LEU A 544 -6.78 -5.46 46.15
C LEU A 544 -5.95 -5.59 44.88
N GLU A 545 -6.52 -6.19 43.83
CA GLU A 545 -5.90 -6.22 42.51
C GLU A 545 -5.71 -4.81 41.94
N GLY A 546 -6.70 -3.93 42.09
CA GLY A 546 -6.60 -2.53 41.70
C GLY A 546 -5.53 -1.76 42.47
N LEU A 547 -5.40 -2.03 43.77
CA LEU A 547 -4.32 -1.49 44.60
C LEU A 547 -2.95 -1.98 44.09
N ASN A 548 -2.80 -3.29 43.85
CA ASN A 548 -1.58 -3.88 43.32
C ASN A 548 -1.21 -3.27 41.97
N TRP A 549 -2.16 -3.10 41.10
CA TRP A 549 -1.95 -2.45 39.80
C TRP A 549 -1.49 -0.98 39.96
N MET A 550 -2.08 -0.19 40.85
CA MET A 550 -1.65 1.19 41.12
C MET A 550 -0.22 1.23 41.71
N GLN A 551 0.13 0.27 42.58
CA GLN A 551 1.49 0.15 43.13
C GLN A 551 2.49 -0.27 42.04
N THR A 552 2.10 -1.15 41.11
CA THR A 552 2.91 -1.52 39.96
C THR A 552 3.19 -0.28 39.06
N LEU A 553 2.16 0.49 38.72
CA LEU A 553 2.33 1.73 37.95
C LEU A 553 3.26 2.72 38.65
N ARG A 554 3.17 2.78 39.97
CA ARG A 554 4.02 3.65 40.77
C ARG A 554 5.49 3.22 40.72
N GLU A 555 5.78 1.92 40.83
CA GLU A 555 7.16 1.40 40.71
C GLU A 555 7.76 1.68 39.34
N LEU A 556 6.91 1.65 38.32
CA LEU A 556 7.28 1.99 36.95
C LEU A 556 7.36 3.51 36.68
N GLU A 557 6.99 4.33 37.64
CA GLU A 557 6.92 5.80 37.50
C GLU A 557 6.00 6.22 36.35
N VAL A 558 4.90 5.49 36.14
CA VAL A 558 3.94 5.73 35.06
C VAL A 558 2.55 6.03 35.59
N GLY A 559 1.76 6.70 34.75
CA GLY A 559 0.36 6.97 35.01
C GLY A 559 -0.59 5.91 34.49
N GLY A 560 -1.84 5.90 35.00
CA GLY A 560 -2.86 5.00 34.50
C GLY A 560 -4.29 5.40 34.76
N ILE A 561 -5.23 4.71 34.12
CA ILE A 561 -6.67 4.94 34.22
C ILE A 561 -7.30 3.76 35.00
N LEU A 562 -7.83 4.04 36.18
CA LEU A 562 -8.72 3.13 36.87
C LEU A 562 -10.14 3.34 36.34
N GLY A 563 -10.50 2.50 35.38
CA GLY A 563 -11.72 2.57 34.58
C GLY A 563 -12.87 1.72 35.10
N ASP A 564 -12.82 1.28 36.36
CA ASP A 564 -13.85 0.48 37.01
C ASP A 564 -15.22 1.14 36.94
N ASP A 565 -16.27 0.33 36.77
CA ASP A 565 -17.65 0.80 36.81
C ASP A 565 -17.93 1.60 38.08
N MET A 566 -18.89 2.51 38.00
CA MET A 566 -19.29 3.30 39.15
C MET A 566 -19.79 2.44 40.29
N GLY A 567 -19.41 2.80 41.52
CA GLY A 567 -19.80 2.05 42.73
C GLY A 567 -18.92 0.85 43.06
N LEU A 568 -17.86 0.55 42.28
CA LEU A 568 -16.86 -0.49 42.60
C LEU A 568 -15.77 -0.02 43.59
N GLY A 569 -15.90 1.21 44.16
CA GLY A 569 -15.03 1.71 45.23
C GLY A 569 -13.68 2.21 44.71
N LYS A 570 -13.66 2.94 43.58
CA LYS A 570 -12.44 3.63 43.08
C LYS A 570 -11.80 4.54 44.10
N THR A 571 -12.60 5.33 44.83
CA THR A 571 -12.11 6.22 45.90
C THR A 571 -11.42 5.43 46.99
N LEU A 572 -12.03 4.32 47.46
CA LEU A 572 -11.44 3.46 48.51
C LEU A 572 -10.11 2.84 48.04
N GLN A 573 -10.04 2.35 46.83
CA GLN A 573 -8.81 1.80 46.24
C GLN A 573 -7.72 2.88 46.18
N THR A 574 -8.07 4.10 45.79
CA THR A 574 -7.14 5.23 45.70
C THR A 574 -6.68 5.68 47.07
N LEU A 575 -7.58 5.76 48.03
CA LEU A 575 -7.22 6.07 49.44
C LEU A 575 -6.32 5.01 50.05
N ALA A 576 -6.57 3.71 49.78
CA ALA A 576 -5.71 2.64 50.19
C ALA A 576 -4.30 2.73 49.54
N HIS A 577 -4.23 3.13 48.27
CA HIS A 577 -2.97 3.41 47.58
C HIS A 577 -2.19 4.55 48.24
N LEU A 578 -2.82 5.67 48.54
CA LEU A 578 -2.18 6.79 49.26
C LEU A 578 -1.73 6.40 50.65
N LEU A 579 -2.49 5.54 51.35
CA LEU A 579 -2.11 5.05 52.67
C LEU A 579 -0.88 4.15 52.59
N CYS A 580 -0.79 3.30 51.55
CA CYS A 580 0.43 2.51 51.27
C CYS A 580 1.64 3.44 51.02
N GLU A 581 1.48 4.48 50.24
CA GLU A 581 2.56 5.47 50.00
C GLU A 581 3.02 6.16 51.26
N LYS A 582 2.06 6.53 52.15
CA LYS A 582 2.38 7.14 53.45
C LYS A 582 3.15 6.17 54.36
N GLN A 583 2.68 4.94 54.51
CA GLN A 583 3.33 3.90 55.34
C GLN A 583 4.72 3.53 54.83
N ALA A 584 4.93 3.56 53.52
CA ALA A 584 6.23 3.31 52.94
C ALA A 584 7.18 4.54 52.97
N GLY A 585 6.74 5.69 53.58
CA GLY A 585 7.54 6.91 53.65
C GLY A 585 7.71 7.61 52.30
N ARG A 586 6.90 7.25 51.28
CA ARG A 586 6.98 7.80 49.91
C ARG A 586 6.02 8.97 49.67
N LEU A 587 5.12 9.24 50.58
CA LEU A 587 4.24 10.42 50.58
C LEU A 587 4.92 11.59 51.35
N ASP A 588 6.13 11.93 50.92
CA ASP A 588 6.96 13.00 51.47
C ASP A 588 6.51 14.40 51.02
N VAL A 589 5.76 14.45 49.94
CA VAL A 589 5.05 15.62 49.43
C VAL A 589 3.58 15.28 49.22
N PRO A 590 2.66 16.26 49.32
CA PRO A 590 1.22 15.98 49.27
C PRO A 590 0.75 15.38 47.95
N ALA A 591 -0.35 14.63 48.00
CA ALA A 591 -1.10 14.24 46.83
C ALA A 591 -2.19 15.27 46.53
N LEU A 592 -2.49 15.49 45.25
CA LEU A 592 -3.57 16.39 44.81
C LEU A 592 -4.64 15.60 44.08
N ALA A 593 -5.88 15.67 44.54
CA ALA A 593 -7.04 15.11 43.85
C ALA A 593 -7.94 16.22 43.29
N VAL A 594 -8.18 16.18 42.00
CA VAL A 594 -9.03 17.14 41.28
C VAL A 594 -10.32 16.42 40.87
N MET A 595 -11.45 17.04 41.23
CA MET A 595 -12.75 16.41 41.05
C MET A 595 -13.86 17.40 40.78
N PRO A 596 -15.06 16.99 40.37
CA PRO A 596 -16.24 17.81 40.41
C PRO A 596 -16.57 18.26 41.84
N THR A 597 -17.07 19.48 42.00
CA THR A 597 -17.38 20.06 43.33
C THR A 597 -18.26 19.18 44.18
N SER A 598 -19.18 18.46 43.58
CA SER A 598 -20.11 17.57 44.28
C SER A 598 -19.48 16.34 44.91
N LEU A 599 -18.25 15.98 44.49
CA LEU A 599 -17.53 14.79 45.02
C LEU A 599 -16.68 15.13 46.24
N ILE A 600 -16.33 16.41 46.47
CA ILE A 600 -15.49 16.81 47.60
C ILE A 600 -16.03 16.29 48.95
N PRO A 601 -17.36 16.47 49.27
CA PRO A 601 -17.89 15.95 50.53
C PRO A 601 -17.73 14.42 50.66
N ASN A 602 -17.99 13.70 49.60
CA ASN A 602 -17.86 12.23 49.59
C ASN A 602 -16.42 11.78 49.83
N TRP A 603 -15.43 12.43 49.19
CA TRP A 603 -14.01 12.14 49.41
C TRP A 603 -13.59 12.43 50.86
N LEU A 604 -14.05 13.53 51.43
CA LEU A 604 -13.78 13.85 52.83
C LEU A 604 -14.38 12.81 53.77
N ASP A 605 -15.65 12.44 53.57
CA ASP A 605 -16.36 11.45 54.38
C ASP A 605 -15.72 10.05 54.26
N GLU A 606 -15.33 9.63 53.05
CA GLU A 606 -14.65 8.35 52.80
C GLU A 606 -13.24 8.35 53.37
N ALA A 607 -12.48 9.42 53.25
CA ALA A 607 -11.14 9.53 53.84
C ALA A 607 -11.19 9.48 55.40
N ALA A 608 -12.06 10.23 55.98
CA ALA A 608 -12.27 10.21 57.45
C ALA A 608 -12.70 8.82 57.96
N ARG A 609 -13.54 8.12 57.16
CA ARG A 609 -14.04 6.83 57.52
C ARG A 609 -13.01 5.69 57.33
N PHE A 610 -12.35 5.66 56.19
CA PHE A 610 -11.52 4.50 55.80
C PHE A 610 -10.02 4.69 56.06
N THR A 611 -9.55 5.94 55.98
CA THR A 611 -8.13 6.29 56.18
C THR A 611 -7.92 7.47 57.09
N PRO A 612 -8.36 7.39 58.36
CA PRO A 612 -8.29 8.50 59.31
C PRO A 612 -6.86 9.00 59.62
N GLN A 613 -5.85 8.22 59.19
CA GLN A 613 -4.43 8.61 59.34
C GLN A 613 -3.97 9.57 58.27
N LEU A 614 -4.72 9.75 57.18
CA LEU A 614 -4.40 10.76 56.14
C LEU A 614 -4.93 12.13 56.60
N ASN A 615 -4.03 13.12 56.57
CA ASN A 615 -4.42 14.50 56.81
C ASN A 615 -4.94 15.12 55.51
N VAL A 616 -6.26 15.37 55.43
CA VAL A 616 -6.94 15.79 54.20
C VAL A 616 -7.50 17.20 54.32
N VAL A 617 -7.27 18.01 53.31
CA VAL A 617 -7.84 19.36 53.20
C VAL A 617 -8.57 19.56 51.89
N ALA A 618 -9.65 20.32 51.89
CA ALA A 618 -10.39 20.66 50.69
C ALA A 618 -10.24 22.15 50.33
N LEU A 619 -9.59 22.42 49.25
CA LEU A 619 -9.47 23.78 48.68
C LEU A 619 -10.70 24.10 47.85
N HIS A 620 -11.78 24.53 48.54
CA HIS A 620 -13.00 24.96 47.86
C HIS A 620 -13.65 26.14 48.59
N GLY A 621 -14.49 26.89 47.88
CA GLY A 621 -15.15 28.09 48.44
C GLY A 621 -14.24 29.32 48.52
N ALA A 622 -14.77 30.37 49.13
CA ALA A 622 -14.08 31.66 49.19
C ALA A 622 -12.91 31.70 50.19
N THR A 623 -12.92 30.81 51.18
CA THR A 623 -11.91 30.78 52.27
C THR A 623 -10.68 29.91 51.95
N ARG A 624 -10.66 29.22 50.80
CA ARG A 624 -9.58 28.28 50.44
C ARG A 624 -8.17 28.87 50.43
N GLN A 625 -8.07 30.18 50.22
CA GLN A 625 -6.78 30.90 50.20
C GLN A 625 -6.01 30.82 51.51
N LYS A 626 -6.70 30.59 52.63
CA LYS A 626 -6.09 30.48 53.97
C LYS A 626 -5.16 29.26 54.07
N ASP A 627 -5.45 28.23 53.35
CA ASP A 627 -4.72 26.96 53.39
C ASP A 627 -3.53 26.92 52.43
N PHE A 628 -3.38 27.94 51.55
CA PHE A 628 -2.31 27.95 50.55
C PHE A 628 -0.89 27.97 51.15
N ALA A 629 -0.70 28.58 52.28
CA ALA A 629 0.60 28.64 52.96
C ALA A 629 0.98 27.31 53.67
N SER A 630 0.01 26.43 53.90
CA SER A 630 0.18 25.21 54.68
C SER A 630 0.00 23.92 53.85
N LEU A 631 0.01 23.99 52.52
CA LEU A 631 -0.23 22.83 51.67
C LEU A 631 0.70 21.62 51.96
N ALA A 632 1.96 21.87 52.26
CA ALA A 632 2.93 20.84 52.58
C ALA A 632 2.66 20.06 53.90
N GLN A 633 1.73 20.55 54.75
CA GLN A 633 1.37 19.89 56.00
C GLN A 633 0.29 18.81 55.82
N TYR A 634 -0.31 18.72 54.64
CA TYR A 634 -1.37 17.77 54.35
C TYR A 634 -0.84 16.61 53.52
N ASP A 635 -1.45 15.43 53.68
CA ASP A 635 -1.16 14.24 52.90
C ASP A 635 -1.95 14.25 51.56
N LEU A 636 -3.21 14.76 51.62
CA LEU A 636 -4.09 14.78 50.47
C LEU A 636 -4.83 16.14 50.42
N ILE A 637 -4.74 16.77 49.25
CA ILE A 637 -5.40 18.02 48.97
C ILE A 637 -6.47 17.77 47.89
N LEU A 638 -7.68 18.20 48.17
CA LEU A 638 -8.82 18.06 47.26
C LEU A 638 -9.12 19.43 46.64
N THR A 639 -9.29 19.49 45.31
CA THR A 639 -9.71 20.71 44.60
C THR A 639 -10.66 20.35 43.45
N THR A 640 -11.16 21.37 42.77
CA THR A 640 -12.11 21.15 41.68
C THR A 640 -11.54 21.55 40.32
N TYR A 641 -12.08 20.94 39.24
CA TYR A 641 -11.73 21.32 37.88
C TYR A 641 -11.95 22.81 37.55
N ALA A 642 -12.93 23.46 38.19
CA ALA A 642 -13.21 24.85 37.97
C ALA A 642 -12.20 25.77 38.70
N LEU A 643 -11.63 25.32 39.80
CA LEU A 643 -10.66 26.08 40.62
C LEU A 643 -9.23 25.83 40.14
N LEU A 644 -8.93 24.69 39.60
CA LEU A 644 -7.59 24.30 39.14
C LEU A 644 -6.92 25.39 38.26
N PRO A 645 -7.55 25.93 37.19
CA PRO A 645 -6.96 27.00 36.40
C PRO A 645 -6.81 28.34 37.16
N ARG A 646 -7.65 28.59 38.19
CA ARG A 646 -7.63 29.82 38.96
C ARG A 646 -6.53 29.84 40.01
N ASP A 647 -6.23 28.68 40.55
CA ASP A 647 -5.28 28.52 41.65
C ASP A 647 -3.93 27.97 41.14
N LEU A 648 -3.75 27.90 39.80
CA LEU A 648 -2.58 27.27 39.11
C LEU A 648 -1.26 27.92 39.58
N GLU A 649 -1.19 29.22 39.72
CA GLU A 649 0.00 29.95 40.15
C GLU A 649 0.53 29.48 41.53
N VAL A 650 -0.38 29.01 42.41
CA VAL A 650 -0.03 28.48 43.72
C VAL A 650 0.29 26.99 43.67
N LEU A 651 -0.43 26.24 42.83
CA LEU A 651 -0.31 24.78 42.75
C LEU A 651 0.86 24.33 41.90
N LYS A 652 1.26 25.12 40.90
CA LYS A 652 2.32 24.77 39.94
C LYS A 652 3.73 24.70 40.56
N PRO A 653 4.16 25.59 41.46
CA PRO A 653 5.45 25.50 42.13
C PRO A 653 5.55 24.32 43.11
N GLN A 654 4.42 23.77 43.56
CA GLN A 654 4.37 22.65 44.49
C GLN A 654 4.68 21.35 43.80
N ALA A 655 5.58 20.54 44.39
CA ALA A 655 5.77 19.14 43.95
C ALA A 655 4.66 18.25 44.53
N TRP A 656 4.14 17.36 43.69
CA TRP A 656 3.06 16.44 44.06
C TRP A 656 3.55 14.99 44.02
N SER A 657 3.22 14.18 45.02
CA SER A 657 3.48 12.75 45.04
C SER A 657 2.60 12.07 44.01
N VAL A 658 1.30 12.27 44.10
CA VAL A 658 0.30 11.70 43.18
C VAL A 658 -0.68 12.78 42.75
N LEU A 659 -0.92 12.94 41.46
CA LEU A 659 -1.97 13.80 40.89
C LEU A 659 -3.12 12.89 40.42
N ILE A 660 -4.25 13.00 41.06
CA ILE A 660 -5.44 12.19 40.82
C ILE A 660 -6.50 13.07 40.18
N LEU A 661 -7.03 12.59 39.02
CA LEU A 661 -8.20 13.20 38.38
C LEU A 661 -9.39 12.28 38.54
N ASP A 662 -10.34 12.65 39.43
CA ASP A 662 -11.58 11.86 39.55
C ASP A 662 -12.65 12.40 38.58
N GLU A 663 -13.43 11.52 37.99
CA GLU A 663 -14.29 11.78 36.83
C GLU A 663 -13.47 12.44 35.69
N ALA A 664 -12.38 11.79 35.30
CA ALA A 664 -11.39 12.36 34.38
C ALA A 664 -11.94 12.76 33.01
N GLN A 665 -13.16 12.37 32.64
CA GLN A 665 -13.84 12.87 31.44
C GLN A 665 -14.01 14.40 31.42
N TYR A 666 -13.81 15.11 32.55
CA TYR A 666 -13.78 16.55 32.56
C TYR A 666 -12.60 17.17 31.79
N ILE A 667 -11.55 16.44 31.57
CA ILE A 667 -10.40 16.83 30.71
C ILE A 667 -10.41 16.21 29.33
N LYS A 668 -11.51 15.62 28.89
CA LYS A 668 -11.64 15.01 27.55
C LYS A 668 -11.39 15.98 26.40
N ASN A 669 -11.61 17.26 26.60
CA ASN A 669 -11.21 18.30 25.67
C ASN A 669 -9.80 18.79 26.02
N PRO A 670 -8.77 18.49 25.22
CA PRO A 670 -7.39 18.86 25.52
C PRO A 670 -7.13 20.36 25.53
N THR A 671 -7.98 21.16 24.90
CA THR A 671 -7.86 22.62 24.85
C THR A 671 -8.58 23.34 26.01
N SER A 672 -9.30 22.58 26.84
CA SER A 672 -9.95 23.16 28.01
C SER A 672 -8.94 23.73 29.02
N LYS A 673 -9.27 24.83 29.69
CA LYS A 673 -8.40 25.44 30.72
C LYS A 673 -8.03 24.45 31.82
N ALA A 674 -8.97 23.60 32.26
CA ALA A 674 -8.73 22.58 33.26
C ALA A 674 -7.73 21.49 32.77
N ALA A 675 -7.86 21.06 31.52
CA ALA A 675 -6.92 20.08 30.93
C ALA A 675 -5.52 20.67 30.78
N GLN A 676 -5.40 21.90 30.38
CA GLN A 676 -4.11 22.60 30.26
C GLN A 676 -3.47 22.74 31.65
N ALA A 677 -4.21 23.26 32.63
CA ALA A 677 -3.73 23.43 34.00
C ALA A 677 -3.30 22.08 34.63
N ALA A 678 -4.06 21.01 34.44
CA ALA A 678 -3.70 19.70 34.97
C ALA A 678 -2.36 19.19 34.42
N ARG A 679 -2.06 19.46 33.13
CA ARG A 679 -0.78 19.05 32.50
C ARG A 679 0.42 19.85 32.99
N GLU A 680 0.21 21.06 33.41
CA GLU A 680 1.28 21.96 33.91
C GLU A 680 1.76 21.61 35.32
N LEU A 681 0.99 20.79 36.06
CA LEU A 681 1.37 20.36 37.40
C LEU A 681 2.47 19.28 37.35
N ASN A 682 3.45 19.42 38.26
CA ASN A 682 4.53 18.46 38.40
C ASN A 682 4.17 17.40 39.45
N ALA A 683 3.97 16.13 39.00
CA ALA A 683 3.64 15.01 39.88
C ALA A 683 4.47 13.79 39.52
N ARG A 684 4.91 13.04 40.57
CA ARG A 684 5.67 11.77 40.36
C ARG A 684 4.83 10.68 39.75
N GLN A 685 3.53 10.62 40.10
CA GLN A 685 2.57 9.70 39.50
C GLN A 685 1.30 10.46 39.11
N ARG A 686 0.65 10.05 38.03
CA ARG A 686 -0.62 10.59 37.56
C ARG A 686 -1.66 9.49 37.44
N LEU A 687 -2.83 9.67 38.01
CA LEU A 687 -3.92 8.71 38.00
C LEU A 687 -5.21 9.36 37.49
N CYS A 688 -5.92 8.69 36.60
CA CYS A 688 -7.28 9.05 36.21
C CYS A 688 -8.25 8.02 36.77
N LEU A 689 -9.32 8.48 37.38
CA LEU A 689 -10.45 7.68 37.83
C LEU A 689 -11.64 8.04 36.96
N SER A 690 -12.24 7.06 36.31
CA SER A 690 -13.42 7.31 35.46
C SER A 690 -14.20 6.01 35.27
N GLY A 691 -15.53 6.05 35.43
CA GLY A 691 -16.41 4.94 35.01
C GLY A 691 -16.58 4.85 33.50
N THR A 692 -16.25 5.93 32.79
CA THR A 692 -16.45 6.07 31.33
C THR A 692 -15.21 6.69 30.68
N PRO A 693 -14.11 5.92 30.51
CA PRO A 693 -12.88 6.46 29.96
C PRO A 693 -13.00 6.87 28.49
N LEU A 694 -14.01 6.37 27.80
CA LEU A 694 -14.36 6.70 26.41
C LEU A 694 -15.87 6.87 26.28
N GLU A 695 -16.31 8.06 25.88
CA GLU A 695 -17.74 8.37 25.73
C GLU A 695 -18.13 8.59 24.27
N ASN A 696 -17.41 9.46 23.54
CA ASN A 696 -17.85 9.90 22.21
C ASN A 696 -16.88 9.59 21.06
N HIS A 697 -15.60 9.71 21.26
CA HIS A 697 -14.60 9.50 20.21
C HIS A 697 -13.20 9.28 20.78
N LEU A 698 -12.32 8.64 19.98
CA LEU A 698 -10.94 8.31 20.38
C LEU A 698 -10.09 9.51 20.81
N GLY A 699 -10.42 10.72 20.34
CA GLY A 699 -9.74 11.94 20.79
C GLY A 699 -9.90 12.23 22.28
N GLU A 700 -10.97 11.74 22.94
CA GLU A 700 -11.13 11.83 24.39
C GLU A 700 -10.11 10.94 25.11
N LEU A 701 -9.93 9.71 24.64
CA LEU A 701 -8.91 8.79 25.13
C LEU A 701 -7.51 9.38 24.96
N TRP A 702 -7.21 9.96 23.78
CA TRP A 702 -5.94 10.64 23.54
C TRP A 702 -5.69 11.77 24.56
N SER A 703 -6.71 12.54 24.92
CA SER A 703 -6.57 13.62 25.91
C SER A 703 -6.19 13.11 27.29
N LEU A 704 -6.79 11.98 27.73
CA LEU A 704 -6.45 11.32 28.99
C LEU A 704 -5.00 10.81 28.98
N PHE A 705 -4.61 10.12 27.89
CA PHE A 705 -3.24 9.63 27.77
C PHE A 705 -2.20 10.74 27.60
N HIS A 706 -2.57 11.87 26.98
CA HIS A 706 -1.71 13.04 26.92
C HIS A 706 -1.46 13.69 28.29
N PHE A 707 -2.41 13.55 29.22
CA PHE A 707 -2.20 13.92 30.62
C PHE A 707 -1.37 12.87 31.36
N LEU A 708 -1.68 11.61 31.26
CA LEU A 708 -1.04 10.52 32.01
C LEU A 708 0.39 10.25 31.58
N LEU A 709 0.58 10.12 30.27
CA LEU A 709 1.81 9.69 29.61
C LEU A 709 2.05 10.58 28.38
N PRO A 710 2.57 11.80 28.56
CA PRO A 710 2.82 12.70 27.45
C PRO A 710 3.66 12.05 26.34
N GLY A 711 3.21 12.17 25.10
CA GLY A 711 3.90 11.59 23.92
C GLY A 711 3.62 10.11 23.65
N TRP A 712 3.03 9.34 24.57
CA TRP A 712 2.73 7.91 24.40
C TRP A 712 1.92 7.57 23.14
N LEU A 713 0.87 8.32 22.87
CA LEU A 713 0.04 8.17 21.67
C LEU A 713 0.38 9.19 20.57
N GLY A 714 1.56 9.81 20.64
CA GLY A 714 1.99 10.85 19.73
C GLY A 714 1.27 12.20 19.94
N ASP A 715 1.51 13.16 19.06
CA ASP A 715 0.78 14.42 19.07
C ASP A 715 -0.65 14.24 18.51
N SER A 716 -1.49 15.26 18.66
CA SER A 716 -2.90 15.19 18.22
C SER A 716 -3.04 14.96 16.71
N LYS A 717 -2.10 15.47 15.90
CA LYS A 717 -2.14 15.31 14.43
C LYS A 717 -1.78 13.89 14.02
N SER A 718 -0.70 13.36 14.57
CA SER A 718 -0.28 11.97 14.34
C SER A 718 -1.33 10.99 14.86
N PHE A 719 -1.87 11.18 16.06
CA PHE A 719 -2.93 10.32 16.58
C PHE A 719 -4.19 10.31 15.69
N ASN A 720 -4.60 11.47 15.18
CA ASN A 720 -5.74 11.56 14.27
C ASN A 720 -5.47 10.86 12.94
N ARG A 721 -4.25 10.97 12.39
CA ARG A 721 -3.84 10.32 11.14
C ARG A 721 -3.72 8.81 11.30
N ASP A 722 -3.09 8.36 12.37
CA ASP A 722 -2.61 6.98 12.52
C ASP A 722 -3.65 6.06 13.18
N TYR A 723 -4.52 6.61 14.03
CA TYR A 723 -5.53 5.85 14.77
C TYR A 723 -6.95 6.36 14.55
N ARG A 724 -7.23 7.63 14.88
CA ARG A 724 -8.60 8.11 14.92
C ARG A 724 -9.30 8.04 13.57
N THR A 725 -8.71 8.59 12.52
CA THR A 725 -9.32 8.60 11.18
C THR A 725 -9.46 7.19 10.59
N PRO A 726 -8.43 6.32 10.63
CA PRO A 726 -8.56 4.94 10.15
C PRO A 726 -9.61 4.13 10.91
N ILE A 727 -9.67 4.27 12.24
CA ILE A 727 -10.60 3.51 13.07
C ILE A 727 -12.02 4.04 12.93
N GLU A 728 -12.22 5.35 13.18
CA GLU A 728 -13.56 5.94 13.24
C GLU A 728 -14.22 6.12 11.86
N LYS A 729 -13.43 6.34 10.77
CA LYS A 729 -14.00 6.55 9.43
C LYS A 729 -13.95 5.31 8.53
N HIS A 730 -12.91 4.48 8.71
CA HIS A 730 -12.65 3.36 7.81
C HIS A 730 -12.81 2.00 8.48
N GLY A 731 -13.16 1.94 9.77
CA GLY A 731 -13.36 0.70 10.51
C GLY A 731 -12.15 -0.22 10.55
N ASN A 732 -10.92 0.35 10.51
CA ASN A 732 -9.70 -0.44 10.45
C ASN A 732 -9.47 -1.20 11.77
N SER A 733 -9.69 -2.52 11.73
CA SER A 733 -9.57 -3.42 12.87
C SER A 733 -8.12 -3.57 13.36
N GLU A 734 -7.17 -3.60 12.45
CA GLU A 734 -5.74 -3.74 12.77
C GLU A 734 -5.25 -2.54 13.61
N ARG A 735 -5.62 -1.32 13.21
CA ARG A 735 -5.32 -0.10 13.97
C ARG A 735 -6.00 -0.09 15.33
N MET A 736 -7.21 -0.64 15.40
CA MET A 736 -7.94 -0.81 16.65
C MET A 736 -7.18 -1.75 17.59
N HIS A 737 -6.80 -2.95 17.11
CA HIS A 737 -6.04 -3.91 17.91
C HIS A 737 -4.72 -3.33 18.39
N HIS A 738 -4.01 -2.64 17.52
CA HIS A 738 -2.75 -1.98 17.88
C HIS A 738 -2.94 -0.90 18.96
N LEU A 739 -3.97 -0.06 18.87
CA LEU A 739 -4.29 0.94 19.89
C LEU A 739 -4.65 0.26 21.22
N THR A 740 -5.51 -0.79 21.18
CA THR A 740 -5.94 -1.53 22.36
C THR A 740 -4.76 -2.17 23.10
N ALA A 741 -3.86 -2.81 22.36
CA ALA A 741 -2.64 -3.39 22.95
C ALA A 741 -1.76 -2.33 23.65
N ARG A 742 -1.67 -1.12 23.06
CA ARG A 742 -0.89 -0.03 23.65
C ARG A 742 -1.48 0.54 24.94
N ILE A 743 -2.80 0.63 25.05
CA ILE A 743 -3.46 1.22 26.21
C ILE A 743 -3.70 0.23 27.34
N LYS A 744 -3.82 -1.06 27.02
CA LYS A 744 -4.17 -2.14 27.95
C LYS A 744 -3.34 -2.16 29.24
N PRO A 745 -2.01 -1.99 29.25
CA PRO A 745 -1.23 -1.99 30.49
C PRO A 745 -1.58 -0.85 31.46
N PHE A 746 -2.04 0.27 30.93
CA PHE A 746 -2.32 1.52 31.65
C PHE A 746 -3.81 1.79 31.88
N LEU A 747 -4.67 0.82 31.53
CA LEU A 747 -6.11 0.91 31.70
C LEU A 747 -6.61 -0.36 32.40
N LEU A 748 -6.97 -0.21 33.67
CA LEU A 748 -7.66 -1.27 34.39
C LEU A 748 -9.17 -0.96 34.42
N ARG A 749 -9.96 -1.82 33.77
CA ARG A 749 -11.41 -1.66 33.70
C ARG A 749 -12.10 -2.97 34.06
N ARG A 750 -13.00 -2.91 35.03
CA ARG A 750 -13.81 -4.05 35.46
C ARG A 750 -15.27 -3.65 35.48
N LYS A 751 -16.12 -4.54 34.99
CA LYS A 751 -17.57 -4.37 34.99
C LYS A 751 -18.15 -4.97 36.27
N LYS A 752 -19.27 -4.40 36.77
CA LYS A 752 -19.95 -4.89 37.98
C LYS A 752 -20.35 -6.34 37.88
N GLU A 753 -20.83 -6.75 36.70
CA GLU A 753 -21.27 -8.13 36.42
C GLU A 753 -20.12 -9.14 36.58
N GLN A 754 -18.90 -8.71 36.37
CA GLN A 754 -17.70 -9.57 36.43
C GLN A 754 -17.16 -9.74 37.86
N VAL A 755 -17.26 -8.70 38.71
CA VAL A 755 -16.54 -8.65 40.00
C VAL A 755 -17.43 -8.49 41.22
N ALA A 756 -18.69 -8.09 41.07
CA ALA A 756 -19.62 -7.87 42.19
C ALA A 756 -20.82 -8.81 42.06
N THR A 757 -20.54 -10.12 42.11
CA THR A 757 -21.56 -11.19 41.95
C THR A 757 -22.61 -11.21 43.04
N GLU A 758 -22.34 -10.58 44.22
CA GLU A 758 -23.30 -10.47 45.31
C GLU A 758 -24.33 -9.34 45.12
N LEU A 759 -24.20 -8.48 44.08
CA LEU A 759 -25.23 -7.48 43.83
C LEU A 759 -26.49 -8.15 43.35
N PRO A 760 -27.66 -7.70 43.86
CA PRO A 760 -28.95 -8.21 43.39
C PRO A 760 -29.13 -7.93 41.88
N PRO A 761 -30.02 -8.67 41.21
CA PRO A 761 -30.21 -8.46 39.77
C PRO A 761 -30.70 -7.03 39.46
N LYS A 762 -30.24 -6.50 38.34
CA LYS A 762 -30.74 -5.24 37.74
C LYS A 762 -31.59 -5.62 36.53
N THR A 763 -32.84 -5.16 36.52
CA THR A 763 -33.78 -5.42 35.41
C THR A 763 -34.11 -4.09 34.74
N GLU A 764 -33.80 -3.99 33.42
CA GLU A 764 -34.16 -2.83 32.62
C GLU A 764 -35.44 -3.11 31.84
N ILE A 765 -36.39 -2.18 31.92
CA ILE A 765 -37.72 -2.30 31.34
C ILE A 765 -37.99 -1.05 30.51
N VAL A 766 -38.22 -1.25 29.20
CA VAL A 766 -38.66 -0.17 28.34
C VAL A 766 -40.19 -0.10 28.46
N HIS A 767 -40.68 1.05 29.04
CA HIS A 767 -42.10 1.32 29.15
C HIS A 767 -42.54 2.18 27.97
N TRP A 768 -43.23 1.55 27.04
CA TRP A 768 -43.72 2.20 25.84
C TRP A 768 -44.96 3.04 26.13
N VAL A 769 -44.91 4.30 25.72
CA VAL A 769 -46.01 5.25 25.93
C VAL A 769 -46.47 5.78 24.59
N ASP A 770 -47.76 5.78 24.34
CA ASP A 770 -48.38 6.40 23.19
C ASP A 770 -48.60 7.88 23.43
N LEU A 771 -48.27 8.72 22.43
CA LEU A 771 -48.57 10.15 22.49
C LEU A 771 -50.07 10.38 22.41
N SER A 772 -50.59 11.34 23.19
CA SER A 772 -51.98 11.81 23.03
C SER A 772 -52.17 12.40 21.61
N ASP A 773 -53.44 12.38 21.10
CA ASP A 773 -53.72 12.89 19.75
C ASP A 773 -53.23 14.32 19.54
N GLY A 774 -53.39 15.21 20.54
CA GLY A 774 -52.83 16.54 20.44
C GLY A 774 -51.32 16.60 20.44
N GLN A 775 -50.63 15.70 21.16
CA GLN A 775 -49.19 15.58 21.07
C GLN A 775 -48.74 15.06 19.71
N ARG A 776 -49.43 14.11 19.11
CA ARG A 776 -49.14 13.54 17.77
C ARG A 776 -49.23 14.66 16.71
N ASP A 777 -50.30 15.45 16.71
CA ASP A 777 -50.48 16.56 15.77
C ASP A 777 -49.35 17.59 15.88
N VAL A 778 -49.02 17.99 17.09
CA VAL A 778 -47.95 18.95 17.35
C VAL A 778 -46.58 18.34 17.00
N TYR A 779 -46.35 17.05 17.33
CA TYR A 779 -45.12 16.37 17.00
C TYR A 779 -44.85 16.36 15.48
N GLU A 780 -45.84 15.93 14.67
CA GLU A 780 -45.72 15.94 13.22
C GLU A 780 -45.54 17.34 12.63
N THR A 781 -46.25 18.34 13.18
CA THR A 781 -46.10 19.75 12.79
C THR A 781 -44.65 20.22 13.03
N VAL A 782 -44.13 19.97 14.22
CA VAL A 782 -42.74 20.34 14.58
C VAL A 782 -41.75 19.52 13.77
N ARG A 783 -41.98 18.24 13.58
CA ARG A 783 -41.14 17.37 12.78
C ARG A 783 -40.98 17.89 11.36
N VAL A 784 -42.12 18.14 10.66
CA VAL A 784 -42.07 18.63 9.26
C VAL A 784 -41.34 19.98 9.17
N ALA A 785 -41.63 20.91 10.10
CA ALA A 785 -40.97 22.21 10.11
C ALA A 785 -39.48 22.11 10.38
N MET A 786 -39.06 21.20 11.28
CA MET A 786 -37.64 21.01 11.63
C MET A 786 -36.89 20.18 10.57
N ASP A 787 -37.52 19.15 10.00
CA ASP A 787 -36.92 18.37 8.90
C ASP A 787 -36.58 19.28 7.71
N LYS A 788 -37.52 20.15 7.31
CA LYS A 788 -37.27 21.14 6.26
C LYS A 788 -36.09 22.03 6.62
N LYS A 789 -36.09 22.62 7.82
CA LYS A 789 -35.02 23.51 8.30
C LYS A 789 -33.64 22.81 8.32
N VAL A 790 -33.61 21.56 8.77
CA VAL A 790 -32.39 20.75 8.84
C VAL A 790 -31.87 20.41 7.44
N ARG A 791 -32.75 19.99 6.50
CA ARG A 791 -32.37 19.68 5.11
C ARG A 791 -31.85 20.92 4.38
N ASP A 792 -32.53 22.07 4.51
CA ASP A 792 -32.09 23.32 3.90
C ASP A 792 -30.72 23.74 4.40
N GLU A 793 -30.44 23.57 5.71
CA GLU A 793 -29.14 23.92 6.28
C GLU A 793 -28.03 22.90 5.91
N ILE A 794 -28.35 21.61 5.85
CA ILE A 794 -27.40 20.59 5.38
C ILE A 794 -27.03 20.85 3.92
N ALA A 795 -27.99 21.20 3.09
CA ALA A 795 -27.75 21.54 1.68
C ALA A 795 -26.85 22.76 1.52
N ARG A 796 -26.99 23.76 2.44
CA ARG A 796 -26.18 25.00 2.44
C ARG A 796 -24.78 24.84 3.01
N SER A 797 -24.63 24.15 4.11
CA SER A 797 -23.43 24.20 4.98
C SER A 797 -22.79 22.81 5.20
N GLY A 798 -23.44 21.73 4.74
CA GLY A 798 -23.01 20.34 4.98
C GLY A 798 -23.35 19.87 6.41
N VAL A 799 -23.40 18.55 6.61
CA VAL A 799 -23.78 17.91 7.90
C VAL A 799 -22.92 18.39 9.08
N ALA A 800 -21.60 18.51 8.88
CA ALA A 800 -20.68 18.86 9.97
C ALA A 800 -20.90 20.28 10.54
N ARG A 801 -21.36 21.22 9.73
CA ARG A 801 -21.64 22.59 10.15
C ARG A 801 -23.06 22.80 10.65
N SER A 802 -23.97 21.89 10.29
CA SER A 802 -25.39 21.93 10.63
C SER A 802 -25.72 21.29 11.98
N GLN A 803 -24.73 20.77 12.70
CA GLN A 803 -24.92 20.00 13.96
C GLN A 803 -25.74 20.75 15.00
N ILE A 804 -25.55 22.06 15.16
CA ILE A 804 -26.29 22.86 16.15
C ILE A 804 -27.77 22.90 15.81
N ILE A 805 -28.12 23.05 14.55
CA ILE A 805 -29.52 23.11 14.09
C ILE A 805 -30.18 21.74 14.18
N ILE A 806 -29.44 20.66 13.87
CA ILE A 806 -29.91 19.29 14.05
C ILE A 806 -30.22 19.03 15.54
N LEU A 807 -29.31 19.40 16.45
CA LEU A 807 -29.51 19.22 17.89
C LEU A 807 -30.69 20.06 18.44
N ASP A 808 -30.88 21.31 17.96
CA ASP A 808 -32.05 22.14 18.30
C ASP A 808 -33.35 21.50 17.84
N ALA A 809 -33.38 20.98 16.63
CA ALA A 809 -34.54 20.30 16.07
C ALA A 809 -34.91 19.05 16.89
N LEU A 810 -33.93 18.23 17.21
CA LEU A 810 -34.10 17.02 18.02
C LEU A 810 -34.50 17.34 19.47
N LEU A 811 -33.96 18.43 20.03
CA LEU A 811 -34.36 18.92 21.36
C LEU A 811 -35.85 19.26 21.41
N LYS A 812 -36.36 19.98 20.39
CA LYS A 812 -37.77 20.36 20.29
C LYS A 812 -38.70 19.14 20.16
N LEU A 813 -38.32 18.19 19.32
CA LEU A 813 -39.08 16.94 19.17
C LEU A 813 -39.16 16.16 20.49
N ARG A 814 -38.06 16.09 21.24
CA ARG A 814 -38.03 15.44 22.56
C ARG A 814 -38.88 16.21 23.60
N GLN A 815 -38.89 17.53 23.56
CA GLN A 815 -39.74 18.34 24.41
C GLN A 815 -41.24 18.04 24.14
N VAL A 816 -41.64 17.88 22.87
CA VAL A 816 -43.01 17.45 22.50
C VAL A 816 -43.34 16.08 23.08
N CYS A 817 -42.37 15.12 22.99
CA CYS A 817 -42.59 13.79 23.58
C CYS A 817 -42.80 13.82 25.08
N CYS A 818 -42.14 14.74 25.79
CA CYS A 818 -42.30 14.91 27.23
C CYS A 818 -43.59 15.60 27.58
N ASP A 819 -43.79 16.86 27.19
CA ASP A 819 -45.02 17.66 27.45
C ASP A 819 -45.06 18.89 26.53
N LEU A 820 -46.22 19.20 26.00
CA LEU A 820 -46.43 20.35 25.09
C LEU A 820 -46.14 21.69 25.78
N ARG A 821 -46.30 21.79 27.09
CA ARG A 821 -46.00 22.98 27.91
C ARG A 821 -44.49 23.34 27.90
N LEU A 822 -43.63 22.48 27.50
CA LEU A 822 -42.19 22.75 27.36
C LEU A 822 -41.85 23.54 26.07
N LEU A 823 -42.79 23.68 25.15
CA LEU A 823 -42.64 24.48 23.95
C LEU A 823 -43.21 25.89 24.16
N ASN A 824 -42.39 26.91 24.12
CA ASN A 824 -42.81 28.29 24.25
C ASN A 824 -43.75 28.81 23.10
N THR A 825 -43.93 28.01 22.06
CA THR A 825 -44.65 28.40 20.82
C THR A 825 -46.05 27.80 20.69
N VAL A 826 -46.45 26.88 21.58
CA VAL A 826 -47.76 26.21 21.49
C VAL A 826 -48.74 26.93 22.45
N GLN A 827 -49.55 27.83 21.91
CA GLN A 827 -50.57 28.56 22.68
C GLN A 827 -51.99 28.10 22.43
N THR A 828 -52.22 27.03 21.68
CA THR A 828 -53.57 26.53 21.38
C THR A 828 -54.20 25.82 22.60
N ALA A 829 -55.20 26.40 23.18
CA ALA A 829 -55.90 25.82 24.32
C ALA A 829 -56.38 24.36 24.10
N LYS A 830 -56.63 23.96 22.87
CA LYS A 830 -56.99 22.59 22.50
C LYS A 830 -55.82 21.61 22.70
N ALA A 831 -54.60 21.98 22.29
CA ALA A 831 -53.41 21.14 22.42
C ALA A 831 -52.99 21.00 23.91
N LEU A 832 -53.11 22.07 24.71
CA LEU A 832 -52.84 22.05 26.14
C LEU A 832 -53.81 21.17 26.95
N ARG A 833 -55.07 21.02 26.49
CA ARG A 833 -56.07 20.20 27.15
C ARG A 833 -55.90 18.69 26.89
N SER A 834 -55.14 18.28 25.88
CA SER A 834 -54.97 16.88 25.53
C SER A 834 -54.09 16.09 26.51
N GLY A 835 -53.42 16.77 27.42
CA GLY A 835 -52.51 16.15 28.38
C GLY A 835 -51.21 15.56 27.80
N SER A 836 -50.26 15.19 28.63
CA SER A 836 -49.07 14.46 28.22
C SER A 836 -49.26 12.99 28.50
N GLY A 837 -49.14 12.15 27.43
CA GLY A 837 -49.21 10.69 27.56
C GLY A 837 -48.17 10.17 28.55
N LYS A 838 -46.93 10.65 28.47
CA LYS A 838 -45.89 10.24 29.42
C LYS A 838 -46.14 10.68 30.86
N LEU A 839 -46.66 11.86 31.06
CA LEU A 839 -46.95 12.34 32.41
C LEU A 839 -48.09 11.56 33.05
N LEU A 840 -49.13 11.26 32.30
CA LEU A 840 -50.25 10.41 32.78
C LEU A 840 -49.74 9.01 33.12
N SER A 841 -49.02 8.34 32.21
CA SER A 841 -48.47 7.02 32.45
C SER A 841 -47.48 6.99 33.62
N LEU A 842 -46.68 8.06 33.79
CA LEU A 842 -45.79 8.18 34.94
C LEU A 842 -46.60 8.27 36.26
N MET A 843 -47.70 9.05 36.32
CA MET A 843 -48.44 9.22 37.53
C MET A 843 -49.13 7.90 37.95
N GLU A 844 -49.68 7.17 36.99
CA GLU A 844 -50.25 5.83 37.24
C GLU A 844 -49.17 4.88 37.78
N MET A 845 -48.01 4.84 37.15
CA MET A 845 -46.90 4.00 37.57
C MET A 845 -46.37 4.39 38.96
N LEU A 846 -46.29 5.69 39.28
CA LEU A 846 -45.83 6.15 40.59
C LEU A 846 -46.81 5.76 41.71
N GLU A 847 -48.10 5.87 41.47
CA GLU A 847 -49.13 5.45 42.44
C GLU A 847 -49.01 3.96 42.75
N GLU A 848 -48.86 3.14 41.74
CA GLU A 848 -48.69 1.70 41.88
C GLU A 848 -47.39 1.35 42.65
N LEU A 849 -46.24 1.86 42.19
CA LEU A 849 -44.95 1.54 42.78
C LEU A 849 -44.81 2.08 44.23
N LEU A 850 -45.38 3.24 44.49
CA LEU A 850 -45.38 3.80 45.86
C LEU A 850 -46.29 3.02 46.83
N SER A 851 -47.44 2.50 46.30
CA SER A 851 -48.32 1.61 47.05
C SER A 851 -47.65 0.27 47.43
N GLU A 852 -46.73 -0.22 46.57
CA GLU A 852 -45.86 -1.38 46.84
C GLU A 852 -44.75 -1.09 47.85
N GLY A 853 -44.61 0.15 48.29
CA GLY A 853 -43.53 0.55 49.22
C GLY A 853 -42.16 0.70 48.57
N ARG A 854 -42.10 0.86 47.22
CA ARG A 854 -40.86 1.08 46.50
C ARG A 854 -40.24 2.42 46.79
N LYS A 855 -38.91 2.51 46.73
CA LYS A 855 -38.16 3.75 46.82
C LYS A 855 -37.63 4.10 45.41
N ILE A 856 -38.11 5.25 44.93
CA ILE A 856 -38.04 5.60 43.50
C ILE A 856 -37.09 6.77 43.30
N LEU A 857 -36.16 6.67 42.38
CA LEU A 857 -35.41 7.78 41.78
C LEU A 857 -36.00 8.08 40.42
N LEU A 858 -36.43 9.32 40.21
CA LEU A 858 -36.95 9.77 38.92
C LEU A 858 -35.99 10.82 38.33
N PHE A 859 -35.52 10.47 37.13
CA PHE A 859 -34.60 11.31 36.39
C PHE A 859 -35.22 11.94 35.17
N SER A 860 -34.98 13.26 34.98
CA SER A 860 -35.27 13.96 33.72
C SER A 860 -34.12 14.94 33.38
N GLN A 861 -33.86 15.10 32.08
CA GLN A 861 -32.92 16.13 31.65
C GLN A 861 -33.51 17.55 31.74
N PHE A 862 -34.85 17.68 31.63
CA PHE A 862 -35.52 18.96 31.64
C PHE A 862 -35.96 19.34 33.05
N THR A 863 -35.35 20.36 33.62
CA THR A 863 -35.78 20.90 34.94
C THR A 863 -37.19 21.45 34.89
N SER A 864 -37.61 22.02 33.77
CA SER A 864 -39.01 22.41 33.51
C SER A 864 -40.00 21.24 33.50
N MET A 865 -39.57 20.05 33.05
CA MET A 865 -40.41 18.84 33.15
C MET A 865 -40.53 18.40 34.64
N LEU A 866 -39.44 18.45 35.39
CA LEU A 866 -39.49 18.14 36.81
C LEU A 866 -40.48 19.05 37.53
N ALA A 867 -40.52 20.36 37.20
CA ALA A 867 -41.51 21.31 37.77
C ALA A 867 -42.97 20.92 37.42
N LEU A 868 -43.25 20.44 36.22
CA LEU A 868 -44.57 19.92 35.80
C LEU A 868 -44.94 18.65 36.56
N ILE A 869 -43.94 17.78 36.80
CA ILE A 869 -44.15 16.57 37.62
C ILE A 869 -44.43 16.97 39.08
N GLU A 870 -43.72 17.97 39.65
CA GLU A 870 -43.98 18.51 40.98
C GLU A 870 -45.44 19.02 41.13
N GLU A 871 -45.93 19.78 40.16
CA GLU A 871 -47.32 20.25 40.16
C GLU A 871 -48.32 19.08 40.24
N GLU A 872 -48.13 18.01 39.50
CA GLU A 872 -49.01 16.84 39.52
C GLU A 872 -48.88 16.03 40.83
N LEU A 873 -47.67 15.90 41.38
CA LEU A 873 -47.45 15.25 42.67
C LEU A 873 -48.10 16.01 43.82
N GLN A 874 -48.04 17.37 43.81
CA GLN A 874 -48.70 18.24 44.81
C GLN A 874 -50.23 18.09 44.76
N LYS A 875 -50.84 18.05 43.56
CA LYS A 875 -52.27 17.81 43.39
C LYS A 875 -52.73 16.48 44.00
N ARG A 876 -51.84 15.48 43.99
CA ARG A 876 -52.08 14.13 44.52
C ARG A 876 -51.57 13.95 45.97
N SER A 877 -51.07 15.01 46.58
CA SER A 877 -50.51 15.00 47.94
C SER A 877 -49.38 13.95 48.15
N LEU A 878 -48.64 13.64 47.10
CA LEU A 878 -47.47 12.74 47.16
C LEU A 878 -46.25 13.47 47.65
N THR A 879 -45.52 12.91 48.62
CA THR A 879 -44.32 13.50 49.18
C THR A 879 -43.08 13.11 48.36
N TYR A 880 -42.23 14.06 48.12
CA TYR A 880 -41.01 13.88 47.33
C TYR A 880 -39.87 14.73 47.85
N SER A 881 -38.63 14.37 47.50
CA SER A 881 -37.45 15.24 47.55
C SER A 881 -37.07 15.68 46.13
N LEU A 882 -36.43 16.87 46.01
CA LEU A 882 -36.01 17.43 44.72
C LEU A 882 -34.55 17.83 44.77
N LEU A 883 -33.82 17.44 43.68
CA LEU A 883 -32.46 17.85 43.48
C LEU A 883 -32.27 18.35 42.04
N THR A 884 -31.97 19.61 41.88
CA THR A 884 -31.67 20.25 40.59
C THR A 884 -30.30 20.93 40.62
N GLY A 885 -29.89 21.53 39.49
CA GLY A 885 -28.65 22.29 39.39
C GLY A 885 -28.63 23.55 40.29
N SER A 886 -29.83 24.10 40.62
CA SER A 886 -30.00 25.27 41.49
C SER A 886 -30.07 24.94 42.99
N THR A 887 -30.12 23.66 43.36
CA THR A 887 -30.19 23.24 44.77
C THR A 887 -28.88 23.52 45.47
N THR A 888 -28.89 24.44 46.43
CA THR A 888 -27.74 24.86 47.24
C THR A 888 -27.38 23.84 48.32
N ASP A 889 -28.37 23.38 49.08
CA ASP A 889 -28.20 22.28 50.05
C ASP A 889 -28.56 20.94 49.41
N ARG A 890 -27.54 20.21 49.02
CA ARG A 890 -27.67 18.87 48.43
C ARG A 890 -27.72 17.73 49.47
N ARG A 891 -27.32 17.99 50.70
CA ARG A 891 -27.25 16.96 51.75
C ARG A 891 -28.63 16.64 52.32
N THR A 892 -29.45 17.63 52.57
CA THR A 892 -30.78 17.47 53.20
C THR A 892 -31.69 16.58 52.36
N PRO A 893 -31.94 16.81 51.04
CA PRO A 893 -32.82 15.93 50.23
C PRO A 893 -32.31 14.50 50.19
N VAL A 894 -30.97 14.28 50.07
CA VAL A 894 -30.36 12.95 50.05
C VAL A 894 -30.58 12.25 51.40
N ARG A 895 -30.42 12.94 52.52
CA ARG A 895 -30.61 12.39 53.86
C ARG A 895 -32.09 11.99 54.07
N GLU A 896 -33.02 12.83 53.69
CA GLU A 896 -34.47 12.58 53.81
C GLU A 896 -34.86 11.33 53.01
N PHE A 897 -34.35 11.17 51.78
CA PHE A 897 -34.63 9.96 50.98
C PHE A 897 -33.95 8.73 51.58
N GLN A 898 -32.68 8.80 51.97
CA GLN A 898 -31.93 7.67 52.54
C GLN A 898 -32.54 7.21 53.87
N SER A 899 -33.00 8.12 54.71
CA SER A 899 -33.68 7.79 55.98
C SER A 899 -35.09 7.21 55.81
N GLY A 900 -35.63 7.25 54.58
CA GLY A 900 -36.98 6.79 54.28
C GLY A 900 -38.11 7.75 54.67
N LYS A 901 -37.78 9.01 55.01
CA LYS A 901 -38.78 10.06 55.25
C LYS A 901 -39.64 10.33 54.03
N VAL A 902 -39.03 10.20 52.83
CA VAL A 902 -39.69 10.28 51.54
C VAL A 902 -39.32 9.07 50.69
N SER A 903 -40.26 8.57 49.85
CA SER A 903 -40.07 7.41 48.97
C SER A 903 -39.82 7.77 47.53
N LEU A 904 -39.99 9.04 47.13
CA LEU A 904 -39.78 9.55 45.78
C LEU A 904 -38.75 10.63 45.76
N PHE A 905 -37.78 10.53 44.88
CA PHE A 905 -36.75 11.53 44.71
C PHE A 905 -36.64 11.97 43.24
N LEU A 906 -36.98 13.22 42.99
CA LEU A 906 -36.87 13.86 41.67
C LEU A 906 -35.47 14.43 41.50
N ILE A 907 -34.80 14.08 40.43
CA ILE A 907 -33.39 14.44 40.21
C ILE A 907 -33.22 14.89 38.77
N SER A 908 -32.62 16.07 38.56
CA SER A 908 -32.20 16.42 37.20
C SER A 908 -31.01 15.57 36.80
N LEU A 909 -31.01 15.06 35.57
CA LEU A 909 -29.98 14.12 35.10
C LEU A 909 -28.55 14.66 35.25
N LYS A 910 -28.35 15.97 35.02
CA LYS A 910 -27.06 16.66 35.23
C LYS A 910 -26.67 16.76 36.70
N ALA A 911 -27.61 16.97 37.60
CA ALA A 911 -27.34 17.05 39.04
C ALA A 911 -27.13 15.65 39.66
N GLY A 912 -27.83 14.64 39.14
CA GLY A 912 -27.71 13.26 39.57
C GLY A 912 -26.43 12.57 39.08
N GLY A 913 -25.78 13.12 38.04
CA GLY A 913 -24.53 12.55 37.45
C GLY A 913 -23.31 12.68 38.35
N THR A 914 -23.36 13.22 39.55
CA THR A 914 -22.18 13.50 40.35
C THR A 914 -22.28 12.94 41.77
N GLY A 915 -21.62 11.84 42.05
CA GLY A 915 -21.15 11.36 43.35
C GLY A 915 -22.17 11.01 44.42
N LEU A 916 -23.45 11.00 44.14
CA LEU A 916 -24.48 10.67 45.13
C LEU A 916 -24.51 9.18 45.42
N ASN A 917 -24.73 8.82 46.67
CA ASN A 917 -25.00 7.46 47.12
C ASN A 917 -26.49 7.32 47.49
N LEU A 918 -27.26 6.58 46.75
CA LEU A 918 -28.71 6.45 46.88
C LEU A 918 -29.12 4.95 46.91
N THR A 919 -28.39 4.16 47.66
CA THR A 919 -28.64 2.68 47.79
C THR A 919 -29.94 2.34 48.47
N ALA A 920 -30.63 3.27 49.06
CA ALA A 920 -32.00 3.04 49.57
C ALA A 920 -33.02 2.82 48.43
N ALA A 921 -32.73 3.30 47.23
CA ALA A 921 -33.60 3.13 46.05
C ALA A 921 -33.53 1.72 45.48
N ASP A 922 -34.68 1.18 45.17
CA ASP A 922 -34.83 -0.10 44.44
C ASP A 922 -35.49 0.09 43.06
N THR A 923 -35.90 1.29 42.72
CA THR A 923 -36.55 1.62 41.46
C THR A 923 -35.94 2.91 40.89
N VAL A 924 -35.60 2.89 39.60
CA VAL A 924 -35.10 4.03 38.87
C VAL A 924 -35.99 4.27 37.65
N ILE A 925 -36.44 5.49 37.46
CA ILE A 925 -37.28 5.87 36.31
C ILE A 925 -36.52 6.95 35.51
N HIS A 926 -36.22 6.67 34.24
CA HIS A 926 -35.78 7.65 33.27
C HIS A 926 -36.98 8.15 32.48
N PHE A 927 -37.41 9.37 32.72
CA PHE A 927 -38.59 9.96 32.10
C PHE A 927 -38.36 10.27 30.62
N ASP A 928 -37.17 10.69 30.27
CA ASP A 928 -36.77 11.02 28.92
C ASP A 928 -35.37 10.42 28.60
N PRO A 929 -35.17 9.75 27.45
CA PRO A 929 -33.87 9.17 27.10
C PRO A 929 -32.84 10.23 26.82
N TRP A 930 -31.57 9.95 27.17
CA TRP A 930 -30.43 10.81 26.91
C TRP A 930 -29.59 10.24 25.74
N TRP A 931 -28.96 11.11 24.95
CA TRP A 931 -28.13 10.72 23.82
C TRP A 931 -26.96 9.80 24.20
N ASN A 932 -26.40 9.99 25.37
CA ASN A 932 -25.25 9.22 25.83
C ASN A 932 -25.73 8.21 26.90
N PRO A 933 -25.79 6.91 26.60
CA PRO A 933 -26.21 5.86 27.52
C PRO A 933 -25.34 5.82 28.79
N ALA A 934 -24.07 6.25 28.71
CA ALA A 934 -23.18 6.28 29.88
C ALA A 934 -23.71 7.22 30.99
N VAL A 935 -24.38 8.33 30.65
CA VAL A 935 -24.96 9.25 31.64
C VAL A 935 -26.19 8.67 32.30
N GLU A 936 -27.03 7.91 31.55
CA GLU A 936 -28.16 7.19 32.13
C GLU A 936 -27.70 6.08 33.08
N ASN A 937 -26.71 5.28 32.62
CA ASN A 937 -26.09 4.25 33.46
C ASN A 937 -25.44 4.85 34.70
N GLN A 938 -24.79 6.02 34.59
CA GLN A 938 -24.22 6.74 35.70
C GLN A 938 -25.28 7.18 36.72
N ALA A 939 -26.46 7.61 36.27
CA ALA A 939 -27.59 7.95 37.12
C ALA A 939 -28.20 6.72 37.80
N THR A 940 -28.38 5.62 37.05
CA THR A 940 -28.85 4.32 37.58
C THR A 940 -27.88 3.75 38.61
N ASP A 941 -26.58 3.90 38.40
CA ASP A 941 -25.53 3.43 39.31
C ASP A 941 -25.49 4.14 40.67
N ARG A 942 -26.33 5.15 40.89
CA ARG A 942 -26.55 5.73 42.22
C ARG A 942 -27.34 4.81 43.14
N ALA A 943 -28.27 4.02 42.55
CA ALA A 943 -29.03 2.99 43.25
C ALA A 943 -28.35 1.61 43.15
N TYR A 944 -27.85 1.25 41.96
CA TYR A 944 -27.20 -0.04 41.69
C TYR A 944 -25.70 0.00 41.98
N ARG A 945 -25.34 -0.17 43.23
CA ARG A 945 -23.95 -0.11 43.72
C ARG A 945 -23.74 -0.99 44.95
N ILE A 946 -22.50 -1.20 45.33
CA ILE A 946 -22.15 -1.96 46.55
C ILE A 946 -22.88 -1.35 47.76
N GLY A 947 -23.57 -2.23 48.50
CA GLY A 947 -24.47 -1.88 49.60
C GLY A 947 -25.95 -1.88 49.23
N GLN A 948 -26.28 -2.17 47.98
CA GLN A 948 -27.67 -2.48 47.57
C GLN A 948 -28.01 -3.93 47.88
N ASN A 949 -29.13 -4.12 48.60
CA ASN A 949 -29.60 -5.43 49.05
C ASN A 949 -30.92 -5.87 48.37
N LYS A 950 -31.47 -5.02 47.53
CA LYS A 950 -32.74 -5.28 46.81
C LYS A 950 -32.53 -5.31 45.30
N PRO A 951 -33.28 -6.11 44.55
CA PRO A 951 -33.31 -6.03 43.10
C PRO A 951 -33.63 -4.63 42.63
N VAL A 952 -32.92 -4.11 41.65
CA VAL A 952 -33.10 -2.76 41.11
C VAL A 952 -33.85 -2.86 39.77
N PHE A 953 -34.99 -2.19 39.70
CA PHE A 953 -35.79 -2.07 38.48
C PHE A 953 -35.53 -0.69 37.85
N VAL A 954 -35.19 -0.72 36.53
CA VAL A 954 -34.91 0.52 35.79
C VAL A 954 -35.95 0.65 34.68
N TYR A 955 -36.82 1.64 34.81
CA TYR A 955 -37.85 1.94 33.80
C TYR A 955 -37.38 3.07 32.91
N LYS A 956 -37.49 2.87 31.60
CA LYS A 956 -37.23 3.91 30.59
C LYS A 956 -38.55 4.22 29.88
N LEU A 957 -39.10 5.42 30.09
CA LEU A 957 -40.34 5.84 29.42
C LEU A 957 -40.01 6.35 28.00
N ILE A 958 -40.44 5.64 27.00
CA ILE A 958 -40.16 5.97 25.61
C ILE A 958 -41.46 6.16 24.82
N ALA A 959 -41.60 7.28 24.16
CA ALA A 959 -42.73 7.55 23.28
C ALA A 959 -42.59 6.75 21.96
N ARG A 960 -43.59 5.89 21.70
CA ARG A 960 -43.59 4.97 20.57
C ARG A 960 -43.64 5.70 19.23
N GLY A 961 -42.89 5.24 18.22
CA GLY A 961 -42.82 5.78 16.87
C GLY A 961 -42.06 7.11 16.76
N THR A 962 -41.63 7.70 17.87
CA THR A 962 -41.00 9.04 17.91
C THR A 962 -39.49 9.01 17.79
N VAL A 963 -38.90 10.21 17.83
CA VAL A 963 -37.44 10.39 17.89
C VAL A 963 -36.80 9.67 19.10
N GLU A 964 -37.57 9.44 20.19
CA GLU A 964 -37.03 8.76 21.38
C GLU A 964 -36.77 7.28 21.14
N GLU A 965 -37.70 6.58 20.46
CA GLU A 965 -37.48 5.20 20.06
C GLU A 965 -36.28 5.04 19.11
N LYS A 966 -36.16 5.97 18.16
CA LYS A 966 -35.00 5.99 17.22
C LYS A 966 -33.67 6.28 17.92
N ILE A 967 -33.70 7.12 18.95
CA ILE A 967 -32.51 7.38 19.81
C ILE A 967 -32.15 6.12 20.58
N GLN A 968 -33.13 5.38 21.12
CA GLN A 968 -32.88 4.14 21.84
C GLN A 968 -32.20 3.09 20.94
N ALA A 969 -32.65 2.91 19.72
CA ALA A 969 -32.02 2.02 18.75
C ALA A 969 -30.57 2.43 18.43
N LEU A 970 -30.33 3.73 18.21
CA LEU A 970 -28.98 4.26 18.01
C LEU A 970 -28.07 4.12 19.24
N GLN A 971 -28.63 4.14 20.46
CA GLN A 971 -27.88 3.91 21.69
C GLN A 971 -27.39 2.46 21.80
N GLU A 972 -28.24 1.48 21.43
CA GLU A 972 -27.90 0.07 21.46
C GLU A 972 -26.76 -0.26 20.50
N ASP A 973 -26.81 0.27 19.27
CA ASP A 973 -25.73 0.15 18.30
C ASP A 973 -24.41 0.78 18.81
N LYS A 974 -24.50 1.92 19.48
CA LYS A 974 -23.34 2.63 20.05
C LYS A 974 -22.74 1.93 21.26
N ALA A 975 -23.54 1.34 22.12
CA ALA A 975 -23.06 0.58 23.27
C ALA A 975 -22.26 -0.66 22.86
N ALA A 976 -22.71 -1.34 21.80
CA ALA A 976 -21.99 -2.48 21.21
C ALA A 976 -20.58 -2.07 20.71
N LEU A 977 -20.46 -0.86 20.18
CA LEU A 977 -19.20 -0.33 19.64
C LEU A 977 -18.17 0.07 20.70
N ALA A 978 -18.64 0.78 21.75
CA ALA A 978 -17.77 1.16 22.87
C ALA A 978 -17.27 -0.08 23.64
N GLY A 979 -18.10 -1.11 23.78
CA GLY A 979 -17.73 -2.41 24.34
C GLY A 979 -16.61 -3.07 23.55
N SER A 980 -16.69 -3.05 22.23
CA SER A 980 -15.71 -3.70 21.35
C SER A 980 -14.31 -3.09 21.43
N LEU A 981 -14.17 -1.79 21.65
CA LEU A 981 -12.87 -1.12 21.76
C LEU A 981 -12.17 -1.42 23.09
N LEU A 982 -12.94 -1.44 24.16
CA LEU A 982 -12.41 -1.62 25.51
C LEU A 982 -12.28 -3.10 25.89
N ASP A 983 -13.04 -4.00 25.23
CA ASP A 983 -13.10 -5.45 25.48
C ASP A 983 -12.42 -6.29 24.35
N GLY A 984 -11.87 -5.66 23.28
CA GLY A 984 -11.03 -6.34 22.26
C GLY A 984 -11.73 -6.84 20.99
N GLY A 985 -12.96 -6.39 20.70
CA GLY A 985 -13.67 -6.79 19.47
C GLY A 985 -13.88 -5.62 18.49
N ALA A 986 -13.74 -5.89 17.20
CA ALA A 986 -13.79 -4.86 16.16
C ALA A 986 -15.18 -4.63 15.58
N LYS A 987 -15.62 -3.37 15.47
CA LYS A 987 -16.30 -2.77 14.29
C LYS A 987 -16.82 -1.33 14.55
N GLY A 988 -16.50 -0.43 13.59
CA GLY A 988 -17.29 0.71 13.11
C GLY A 988 -17.27 2.04 13.87
N GLY A 989 -17.01 3.13 13.14
CA GLY A 989 -16.79 4.49 13.58
C GLY A 989 -18.03 5.36 13.88
N TRP A 990 -17.79 6.45 14.57
CA TRP A 990 -18.74 7.40 15.13
C TRP A 990 -18.99 8.60 14.22
N LYS A 991 -20.10 8.63 13.48
CA LYS A 991 -20.73 9.88 12.98
C LYS A 991 -22.20 9.62 12.75
N LEU A 992 -23.05 10.61 13.08
CA LEU A 992 -24.38 10.71 12.50
C LEU A 992 -24.19 10.87 10.99
N GLU A 993 -24.51 9.83 10.26
CA GLU A 993 -24.55 9.87 8.81
C GLU A 993 -25.85 10.53 8.34
N GLN A 994 -25.91 10.92 7.10
CA GLN A 994 -27.12 11.53 6.55
C GLN A 994 -28.32 10.58 6.65
N SER A 995 -28.09 9.28 6.52
CA SER A 995 -29.06 8.21 6.73
C SER A 995 -29.65 8.17 8.15
N ASP A 996 -28.79 8.40 9.17
CA ASP A 996 -29.24 8.44 10.57
C ASP A 996 -30.13 9.66 10.83
N ILE A 997 -29.77 10.80 10.23
CA ILE A 997 -30.55 12.03 10.33
C ILE A 997 -31.92 11.83 9.66
N GLU A 998 -31.95 11.24 8.47
CA GLU A 998 -33.21 10.93 7.78
C GLU A 998 -34.08 9.95 8.58
N ALA A 999 -33.47 8.94 9.19
CA ALA A 999 -34.17 8.00 10.07
C ALA A 999 -34.74 8.70 11.32
N LEU A 1000 -34.01 9.63 11.94
CA LEU A 1000 -34.48 10.37 13.12
C LEU A 1000 -35.67 11.26 12.81
N PHE A 1001 -35.74 11.84 11.60
CA PHE A 1001 -36.85 12.70 11.16
C PHE A 1001 -37.92 11.94 10.34
N ALA A 1002 -37.92 10.63 10.31
CA ALA A 1002 -38.97 9.85 9.65
C ALA A 1002 -40.36 10.09 10.33
N PRO A 1003 -41.44 10.09 9.58
CA PRO A 1003 -42.79 10.35 10.11
C PRO A 1003 -43.23 9.29 11.14
N LEU A 1004 -44.24 9.65 11.95
CA LEU A 1004 -44.85 8.69 12.84
C LEU A 1004 -45.50 7.56 12.02
N PRO A 1005 -45.49 6.31 12.51
CA PRO A 1005 -46.23 5.24 11.86
C PRO A 1005 -47.73 5.59 11.79
N LYS A 1006 -48.36 5.27 10.66
CA LYS A 1006 -49.80 5.38 10.51
C LYS A 1006 -50.42 4.35 11.47
N THR A 1007 -51.25 4.81 12.36
CA THR A 1007 -52.09 3.98 13.26
C THR A 1007 -53.08 3.17 12.48
#